data_aae6defd683b4660f619e62b4e380b28
#
_entry.id   aae6defd683b4660f619e62b4e380b28
#
_cell.length_a   1.000
_cell.length_b   1.000
_cell.length_c   1.000
_cell.angle_alpha   90.00
_cell.angle_beta   90.00
_cell.angle_gamma   90.00
#
_symmetry.space_group_name_H-M   'P 1'
#
loop_
_entity.id
_entity.type
_entity.pdbx_description
1 polymer ?
#
loop_
_entity_poly.entity_id
_entity_poly.type
_entity_poly.pdbx_seq_one_letter_code
_entity_poly.pdbx_strand_id
1 'polypeptide(L)'
;REFEVVLKPAKEELEEVVVTGYQTIRKERMTGTTATITANQIAGRGLQSIDEILNSTISGLNMISSGRPGQDAQIQIRGVNSLTGSTEPMWIVDGMPLQGEIPNIQSGSTDLQATIFTTGIGNIAPDDIKSITVLKDAAATAIYGARAANGVIVVETKSGLSGKTRFNASVNVGITERPRNNIDMMNTAEKIQFEREIFYDQQGYIYTPGRVTKLLQQAAYGEISSDEAERRIGELAKINTDWFKEIYRTAISQQYNFSMSGGNEKTQHYVSLNYLKEVGTEPNNKYDRLGMNIKLTHNPSEKIRITGGLGATMKNDRVTASSVNSLEYAMYANPYERLKNEDGTKAYDISYNAKESSIRDGLDWDTFNILDDLNRNTNTNRYLDAELSLKVEWEIVKGLMFTTHGVYNANSNHNRIIEGADTYTNFINNWYSYKGEIPHDMVKGSLREATGYTNAYTFRNTLQYTGEYAGKHYISLFAGQEIQERTAYNSFNYSPVFDEEHRIVGFPEMDGIDGSEINYNALGGTGKSVSKMSSFFANASYSYLDKYILTGALRYDGSDIIGNDNQFTPLWNVGLRWNLHREEFMKRWMWVDQFAVRGGFGYTGSIDKNALPFVVMTLGQSVIYDGQTVPTSFSYPNPNVKWQTKQDMNVGLDLSLFDYRLELGVNYYHNITRDVLDRKALPYSSGRSEVTENVADIYNSGWEIDLGVTLLKNKSFQWYAKANIAINDNKVKNTYYKDTEDLPRATLSNAHQFVENQPVNGWYGYKFAGINPINGAVMTYTGNGEATLDMSVSGATWPTPSVFYLGSLTPPV
;
A
#
# COMPACT_ATOMS: atom_id res chain seq x y z
N ARG A 1 -62.26 40.84 2.43
CA ARG A 1 -61.86 39.41 2.59
C ARG A 1 -60.33 39.39 2.70
N GLU A 2 -59.82 39.23 3.89
CA GLU A 2 -58.39 38.95 4.12
C GLU A 2 -58.15 37.48 3.81
N PHE A 3 -57.13 37.21 2.99
CA PHE A 3 -56.65 35.88 2.71
C PHE A 3 -55.38 35.63 3.52
N GLU A 4 -55.41 34.74 4.48
CA GLU A 4 -54.25 34.28 5.20
C GLU A 4 -53.54 33.23 4.36
N VAL A 5 -52.40 33.62 3.76
CA VAL A 5 -51.56 32.69 3.00
C VAL A 5 -50.53 32.12 3.95
N VAL A 6 -50.74 30.93 4.42
CA VAL A 6 -49.70 30.17 5.18
C VAL A 6 -48.73 29.57 4.20
N LEU A 7 -47.58 30.24 4.02
CA LEU A 7 -46.44 29.67 3.31
C LEU A 7 -45.83 28.56 4.17
N LYS A 8 -46.02 27.34 3.76
CA LYS A 8 -45.16 26.25 4.28
C LYS A 8 -43.77 26.48 3.70
N PRO A 9 -42.67 26.44 4.55
CA PRO A 9 -41.34 26.47 4.00
C PRO A 9 -41.23 25.29 3.01
N ALA A 10 -40.84 25.57 1.77
CA ALA A 10 -40.45 24.53 0.84
C ALA A 10 -39.30 23.76 1.50
N LYS A 11 -39.42 22.47 1.64
CA LYS A 11 -38.29 21.61 1.95
C LYS A 11 -37.32 21.80 0.79
N GLU A 12 -36.31 22.70 0.93
CA GLU A 12 -35.15 22.64 0.07
C GLU A 12 -34.46 21.32 0.41
N GLU A 13 -34.80 20.28 -0.34
CA GLU A 13 -33.95 19.10 -0.41
C GLU A 13 -32.66 19.59 -1.05
N LEU A 14 -31.60 19.69 -0.25
CA LEU A 14 -30.24 19.81 -0.77
C LEU A 14 -30.01 18.57 -1.62
N GLU A 15 -30.08 18.75 -2.95
CA GLU A 15 -29.84 17.67 -3.90
C GLU A 15 -28.46 17.08 -3.66
N GLU A 16 -28.39 15.86 -3.14
CA GLU A 16 -27.14 15.17 -2.91
C GLU A 16 -26.52 14.82 -4.27
N VAL A 17 -25.34 15.37 -4.54
CA VAL A 17 -24.59 15.14 -5.77
C VAL A 17 -23.36 14.26 -5.50
N VAL A 18 -23.05 13.41 -6.46
CA VAL A 18 -21.87 12.56 -6.48
C VAL A 18 -20.90 13.13 -7.50
N VAL A 19 -19.69 13.45 -7.07
CA VAL A 19 -18.59 13.88 -7.93
C VAL A 19 -17.84 12.64 -8.40
N THR A 20 -17.94 12.37 -9.70
CA THR A 20 -17.24 11.22 -10.31
C THR A 20 -15.89 11.62 -10.93
N GLY A 21 -15.41 12.83 -10.67
CA GLY A 21 -14.17 13.37 -11.20
C GLY A 21 -14.27 13.94 -12.61
N TYR A 22 -15.04 13.32 -13.50
CA TYR A 22 -15.33 13.85 -14.83
C TYR A 22 -16.64 14.64 -14.84
N GLN A 23 -17.60 14.22 -14.04
CA GLN A 23 -18.94 14.78 -14.01
C GLN A 23 -19.43 14.88 -12.58
N THR A 24 -20.36 15.80 -12.34
CA THR A 24 -21.17 15.85 -11.11
C THR A 24 -22.57 15.36 -11.44
N ILE A 25 -23.00 14.30 -10.80
CA ILE A 25 -24.27 13.62 -11.08
C ILE A 25 -25.14 13.64 -9.81
N ARG A 26 -26.45 13.90 -9.95
CA ARG A 26 -27.36 13.75 -8.81
C ARG A 26 -27.38 12.29 -8.34
N LYS A 27 -27.30 12.05 -7.04
CA LYS A 27 -27.30 10.71 -6.44
C LYS A 27 -28.47 9.84 -6.92
N GLU A 28 -29.63 10.43 -7.10
CA GLU A 28 -30.82 9.74 -7.62
C GLU A 28 -30.70 9.27 -9.08
N ARG A 29 -29.76 9.83 -9.85
CA ARG A 29 -29.49 9.45 -11.25
C ARG A 29 -28.24 8.56 -11.38
N MET A 30 -27.57 8.26 -10.26
CA MET A 30 -26.37 7.40 -10.25
C MET A 30 -26.79 5.93 -10.32
N THR A 31 -26.31 5.20 -11.33
CA THR A 31 -26.58 3.77 -11.51
C THR A 31 -25.52 2.88 -10.86
N GLY A 32 -24.29 3.38 -10.73
CA GLY A 32 -23.16 2.67 -10.12
C GLY A 32 -23.14 2.77 -8.60
N THR A 33 -22.34 1.88 -7.98
CA THR A 33 -22.11 1.85 -6.54
C THR A 33 -21.04 2.86 -6.14
N THR A 34 -21.43 3.83 -5.31
CA THR A 34 -20.54 4.88 -4.82
C THR A 34 -20.70 5.07 -3.32
N ALA A 35 -19.61 5.46 -2.66
CA ALA A 35 -19.64 5.93 -1.27
C ALA A 35 -18.92 7.27 -1.18
N THR A 36 -19.57 8.28 -0.61
CA THR A 36 -19.02 9.62 -0.50
C THR A 36 -18.84 10.02 0.96
N ILE A 37 -17.67 10.60 1.26
CA ILE A 37 -17.32 11.20 2.56
C ILE A 37 -17.15 12.69 2.32
N THR A 38 -17.82 13.51 3.11
CA THR A 38 -17.76 14.97 3.01
C THR A 38 -16.77 15.58 4.00
N ALA A 39 -16.35 16.83 3.76
CA ALA A 39 -15.47 17.57 4.67
C ALA A 39 -15.98 17.62 6.12
N ASN A 40 -17.29 17.69 6.34
CA ASN A 40 -17.88 17.71 7.66
C ASN A 40 -17.73 16.38 8.41
N GLN A 41 -17.70 15.27 7.68
CA GLN A 41 -17.46 13.93 8.23
C GLN A 41 -15.97 13.68 8.50
N ILE A 42 -15.08 14.39 7.82
CA ILE A 42 -13.63 14.38 8.02
C ILE A 42 -13.24 15.25 9.21
N ALA A 43 -13.84 16.44 9.28
CA ALA A 43 -13.51 17.45 10.29
C ALA A 43 -13.80 16.93 11.71
N GLY A 44 -12.89 17.23 12.63
CA GLY A 44 -13.06 16.93 14.06
C GLY A 44 -12.78 15.47 14.48
N ARG A 45 -12.40 14.59 13.56
CA ARG A 45 -11.99 13.22 13.92
C ARG A 45 -10.55 13.12 14.41
N GLY A 46 -9.72 14.16 14.21
CA GLY A 46 -8.31 14.15 14.59
C GLY A 46 -7.46 13.17 13.80
N LEU A 47 -7.98 12.64 12.67
CA LEU A 47 -7.30 11.70 11.82
C LEU A 47 -6.21 12.41 11.01
N GLN A 48 -5.03 11.81 10.92
CA GLN A 48 -3.85 12.43 10.33
C GLN A 48 -3.66 12.05 8.88
N SER A 49 -4.24 10.91 8.47
CA SER A 49 -4.18 10.43 7.10
C SER A 49 -5.58 10.25 6.50
N ILE A 50 -5.63 10.33 5.17
CA ILE A 50 -6.86 10.06 4.41
C ILE A 50 -7.21 8.57 4.50
N ASP A 51 -6.21 7.73 4.58
CA ASP A 51 -6.34 6.29 4.67
C ASP A 51 -7.15 5.87 5.90
N GLU A 52 -6.84 6.44 7.06
CA GLU A 52 -7.61 6.19 8.31
C GLU A 52 -9.09 6.56 8.17
N ILE A 53 -9.36 7.66 7.44
CA ILE A 53 -10.72 8.13 7.18
C ILE A 53 -11.48 7.12 6.33
N LEU A 54 -10.85 6.62 5.28
CA LEU A 54 -11.46 5.67 4.35
C LEU A 54 -11.77 4.34 5.04
N ASN A 55 -10.83 3.79 5.77
CA ASN A 55 -10.97 2.49 6.44
C ASN A 55 -12.13 2.46 7.44
N SER A 56 -12.31 3.53 8.20
CA SER A 56 -13.34 3.61 9.22
C SER A 56 -14.74 3.90 8.70
N THR A 57 -14.91 4.23 7.41
CA THR A 57 -16.15 4.85 6.92
C THR A 57 -16.80 4.11 5.75
N ILE A 58 -16.03 3.37 4.94
CA ILE A 58 -16.50 2.79 3.68
C ILE A 58 -16.48 1.27 3.74
N SER A 59 -17.64 0.64 3.44
CA SER A 59 -17.76 -0.82 3.30
C SER A 59 -16.98 -1.36 2.11
N GLY A 60 -16.51 -2.60 2.16
CA GLY A 60 -15.81 -3.28 1.06
C GLY A 60 -14.45 -2.70 0.70
N LEU A 61 -13.89 -1.86 1.57
CA LEU A 61 -12.54 -1.34 1.49
C LEU A 61 -11.70 -2.02 2.57
N ASN A 62 -10.61 -2.65 2.17
CA ASN A 62 -9.64 -3.26 3.07
C ASN A 62 -8.33 -2.48 3.02
N MET A 63 -7.79 -2.18 4.18
CA MET A 63 -6.55 -1.43 4.31
C MET A 63 -5.54 -2.16 5.17
N ILE A 64 -4.35 -2.29 4.65
CA ILE A 64 -3.20 -2.83 5.35
C ILE A 64 -2.22 -1.70 5.60
N SER A 65 -2.15 -1.24 6.85
CA SER A 65 -1.19 -0.21 7.28
C SER A 65 0.02 -0.86 7.94
N SER A 66 1.21 -0.38 7.60
CA SER A 66 2.45 -0.80 8.27
C SER A 66 2.59 -0.25 9.68
N GLY A 67 1.79 0.75 10.05
CA GLY A 67 1.89 1.46 11.34
C GLY A 67 3.13 2.35 11.47
N ARG A 68 3.93 2.53 10.42
CA ARG A 68 5.11 3.40 10.42
C ARG A 68 4.74 4.80 9.94
N PRO A 69 5.27 5.87 10.57
CA PRO A 69 5.06 7.25 10.12
C PRO A 69 5.43 7.43 8.64
N GLY A 70 4.58 8.15 7.91
CA GLY A 70 4.83 8.51 6.51
C GLY A 70 4.69 7.38 5.49
N GLN A 71 4.36 6.15 5.89
CA GLN A 71 4.03 5.08 4.96
C GLN A 71 2.54 5.09 4.62
N ASP A 72 2.24 5.05 3.34
CA ASP A 72 0.88 4.92 2.85
C ASP A 72 0.36 3.49 3.10
N ALA A 73 -0.92 3.35 3.43
CA ALA A 73 -1.55 2.05 3.56
C ALA A 73 -1.86 1.46 2.18
N GLN A 74 -1.73 0.15 2.04
CA GLN A 74 -2.24 -0.56 0.87
C GLN A 74 -3.75 -0.65 0.93
N ILE A 75 -4.43 -0.16 -0.11
CA ILE A 75 -5.88 -0.11 -0.19
C ILE A 75 -6.37 -1.11 -1.22
N GLN A 76 -7.34 -1.93 -0.86
CA GLN A 76 -8.01 -2.86 -1.75
C GLN A 76 -9.52 -2.64 -1.70
N ILE A 77 -10.17 -2.65 -2.87
CA ILE A 77 -11.62 -2.50 -3.00
C ILE A 77 -12.20 -3.81 -3.55
N ARG A 78 -13.09 -4.47 -2.78
CA ARG A 78 -13.76 -5.72 -3.18
C ARG A 78 -12.79 -6.86 -3.50
N GLY A 79 -11.67 -6.96 -2.76
CA GLY A 79 -10.68 -8.01 -2.89
C GLY A 79 -9.63 -7.78 -3.98
N VAL A 80 -8.84 -8.80 -4.24
CA VAL A 80 -7.69 -8.79 -5.16
C VAL A 80 -8.17 -9.15 -6.58
N ASN A 81 -7.71 -8.40 -7.59
CA ASN A 81 -8.08 -8.59 -8.99
C ASN A 81 -6.88 -8.90 -9.91
N SER A 82 -5.67 -8.99 -9.39
CA SER A 82 -4.46 -9.33 -10.14
C SER A 82 -3.53 -10.18 -9.29
N LEU A 83 -2.72 -11.05 -9.88
CA LEU A 83 -1.73 -11.88 -9.20
C LEU A 83 -0.35 -11.20 -9.16
N THR A 84 0.02 -10.51 -10.23
CA THR A 84 1.34 -9.92 -10.44
C THR A 84 1.31 -8.39 -10.55
N GLY A 85 0.16 -7.82 -10.92
CA GLY A 85 -0.03 -6.38 -11.09
C GLY A 85 -0.45 -5.67 -9.79
N SER A 86 -0.54 -4.33 -9.86
CA SER A 86 -1.04 -3.53 -8.75
C SER A 86 -2.49 -3.88 -8.43
N THR A 87 -2.79 -3.99 -7.15
CA THR A 87 -4.16 -4.21 -6.61
C THR A 87 -4.76 -2.92 -6.03
N GLU A 88 -4.03 -1.82 -6.07
CA GLU A 88 -4.46 -0.54 -5.54
C GLU A 88 -5.46 0.18 -6.43
N PRO A 89 -6.44 0.91 -5.86
CA PRO A 89 -7.37 1.72 -6.61
C PRO A 89 -6.67 2.91 -7.27
N MET A 90 -7.26 3.40 -8.35
CA MET A 90 -6.80 4.60 -9.03
C MET A 90 -7.23 5.85 -8.26
N TRP A 91 -6.29 6.75 -8.00
CA TRP A 91 -6.58 8.04 -7.38
C TRP A 91 -6.82 9.12 -8.42
N ILE A 92 -7.89 9.88 -8.20
CA ILE A 92 -8.27 11.04 -9.02
C ILE A 92 -8.35 12.26 -8.12
N VAL A 93 -7.59 13.29 -8.41
CA VAL A 93 -7.58 14.56 -7.66
C VAL A 93 -8.08 15.67 -8.56
N ASP A 94 -9.12 16.39 -8.13
CA ASP A 94 -9.75 17.48 -8.89
C ASP A 94 -10.07 17.11 -10.34
N GLY A 95 -10.41 15.83 -10.56
CA GLY A 95 -10.79 15.28 -11.85
C GLY A 95 -9.63 14.71 -12.67
N MET A 96 -8.39 14.77 -12.22
CA MET A 96 -7.23 14.24 -12.93
C MET A 96 -6.60 13.03 -12.23
N PRO A 97 -6.12 12.02 -13.00
CA PRO A 97 -5.41 10.90 -12.43
C PRO A 97 -4.12 11.33 -11.75
N LEU A 98 -3.91 10.87 -10.52
CA LEU A 98 -2.63 11.06 -9.85
C LEU A 98 -1.54 10.28 -10.56
N GLN A 99 -0.46 10.95 -10.97
CA GLN A 99 0.65 10.40 -11.75
C GLN A 99 1.88 10.16 -10.87
N GLY A 100 1.70 9.54 -9.73
CA GLY A 100 2.68 9.56 -8.67
C GLY A 100 3.52 8.31 -8.44
N GLU A 101 3.51 7.30 -9.31
CA GLU A 101 4.41 6.15 -9.14
C GLU A 101 5.86 6.58 -9.31
N ILE A 102 6.65 6.48 -8.25
CA ILE A 102 8.11 6.62 -8.31
C ILE A 102 8.68 5.35 -8.94
N PRO A 103 9.63 5.45 -9.88
CA PRO A 103 10.25 4.27 -10.43
C PRO A 103 10.87 3.44 -9.31
N ASN A 104 10.57 2.15 -9.32
CA ASN A 104 11.23 1.21 -8.43
C ASN A 104 12.73 1.21 -8.77
N ILE A 105 13.57 1.69 -7.87
CA ILE A 105 15.02 1.68 -8.05
C ILE A 105 15.44 0.26 -7.71
N GLN A 106 15.52 -0.59 -8.74
CA GLN A 106 16.10 -1.92 -8.60
C GLN A 106 17.59 -1.80 -8.29
N SER A 107 17.93 -1.69 -7.02
CA SER A 107 19.26 -2.10 -6.58
C SER A 107 19.20 -3.61 -6.33
N GLY A 108 20.21 -4.35 -6.80
CA GLY A 108 20.19 -5.82 -6.85
C GLY A 108 20.11 -6.58 -5.51
N SER A 109 19.55 -6.00 -4.46
CA SER A 109 19.27 -6.67 -3.19
C SER A 109 17.78 -6.54 -2.85
N THR A 110 17.17 -7.67 -2.56
CA THR A 110 15.73 -7.87 -2.33
C THR A 110 15.14 -7.11 -1.14
N ASP A 111 15.94 -6.69 -0.17
CA ASP A 111 15.46 -6.07 1.08
C ASP A 111 15.24 -4.55 1.00
N LEU A 112 15.77 -3.86 0.00
CA LEU A 112 15.67 -2.39 -0.13
C LEU A 112 14.45 -1.90 -0.89
N GLN A 113 13.64 -2.79 -1.45
CA GLN A 113 12.44 -2.45 -2.21
C GLN A 113 11.27 -1.96 -1.35
N ALA A 114 11.28 -2.27 -0.06
CA ALA A 114 10.13 -2.04 0.82
C ALA A 114 9.97 -0.58 1.31
N THR A 115 10.89 0.32 0.99
CA THR A 115 10.92 1.67 1.56
C THR A 115 10.76 2.81 0.57
N ILE A 116 10.54 2.51 -0.70
CA ILE A 116 10.30 3.58 -1.66
C ILE A 116 8.80 3.88 -1.68
N PHE A 117 8.48 5.13 -1.39
CA PHE A 117 7.13 5.67 -1.27
C PHE A 117 6.17 5.09 -2.29
N THR A 118 5.16 4.40 -1.81
CA THR A 118 3.94 4.18 -2.56
C THR A 118 3.23 5.52 -2.74
N THR A 119 2.73 5.74 -3.92
CA THR A 119 2.07 6.97 -4.32
C THR A 119 0.63 7.01 -3.81
N GLY A 120 0.48 7.00 -2.53
CA GLY A 120 -0.78 7.33 -1.91
C GLY A 120 -1.08 8.83 -2.01
N ILE A 121 -2.27 9.20 -1.63
CA ILE A 121 -2.73 10.60 -1.57
C ILE A 121 -2.00 11.43 -0.50
N GLY A 122 -0.97 10.90 0.11
CA GLY A 122 -0.18 11.53 1.17
C GLY A 122 0.37 12.93 0.85
N ASN A 123 0.18 13.43 -0.38
CA ASN A 123 0.51 14.80 -0.76
C ASN A 123 -0.57 15.82 -0.39
N ILE A 124 -1.81 15.39 -0.08
CA ILE A 124 -2.94 16.27 0.23
C ILE A 124 -3.26 16.21 1.71
N ALA A 125 -3.36 17.36 2.34
CA ALA A 125 -3.80 17.40 3.73
C ALA A 125 -5.29 17.08 3.86
N PRO A 126 -5.72 16.29 4.86
CA PRO A 126 -7.14 16.03 5.10
C PRO A 126 -7.99 17.30 5.21
N ASP A 127 -7.44 18.37 5.79
CA ASP A 127 -8.10 19.66 5.92
C ASP A 127 -8.32 20.41 4.59
N ASP A 128 -7.61 20.04 3.51
CA ASP A 128 -7.82 20.59 2.17
C ASP A 128 -8.89 19.87 1.37
N ILE A 129 -9.41 18.76 1.89
CA ILE A 129 -10.39 17.94 1.19
C ILE A 129 -11.80 18.51 1.38
N LYS A 130 -12.54 18.58 0.28
CA LYS A 130 -13.96 18.90 0.24
C LYS A 130 -14.81 17.64 0.30
N SER A 131 -14.45 16.63 -0.50
CA SER A 131 -15.12 15.33 -0.52
C SER A 131 -14.21 14.23 -1.06
N ILE A 132 -14.46 13.00 -0.62
CA ILE A 132 -13.87 11.78 -1.17
C ILE A 132 -15.01 10.89 -1.63
N THR A 133 -14.97 10.45 -2.89
CA THR A 133 -15.95 9.52 -3.45
C THR A 133 -15.23 8.26 -3.91
N VAL A 134 -15.64 7.11 -3.40
CA VAL A 134 -15.14 5.80 -3.84
C VAL A 134 -16.12 5.20 -4.83
N LEU A 135 -15.62 4.89 -6.03
CA LEU A 135 -16.34 4.25 -7.13
C LEU A 135 -15.93 2.78 -7.16
N LYS A 136 -16.88 1.87 -6.96
CA LYS A 136 -16.57 0.47 -6.68
C LYS A 136 -16.88 -0.52 -7.81
N ASP A 137 -17.68 -0.13 -8.79
CA ASP A 137 -18.14 -1.00 -9.88
C ASP A 137 -17.91 -0.41 -11.28
N ALA A 138 -18.05 -1.23 -12.32
CA ALA A 138 -17.84 -0.81 -13.71
C ALA A 138 -18.77 0.33 -14.12
N ALA A 139 -20.02 0.38 -13.64
CA ALA A 139 -20.96 1.45 -14.00
C ALA A 139 -20.49 2.82 -13.48
N ALA A 140 -19.76 2.85 -12.37
CA ALA A 140 -19.14 4.06 -11.82
C ALA A 140 -17.72 4.32 -12.36
N THR A 141 -16.94 3.28 -12.70
CA THR A 141 -15.50 3.38 -12.96
C THR A 141 -15.11 3.30 -14.43
N ALA A 142 -15.98 2.80 -15.35
CA ALA A 142 -15.56 2.54 -16.74
C ALA A 142 -15.09 3.78 -17.51
N ILE A 143 -15.52 4.96 -17.12
CA ILE A 143 -15.02 6.21 -17.71
C ILE A 143 -13.52 6.43 -17.45
N TYR A 144 -12.95 5.75 -16.44
CA TYR A 144 -11.52 5.77 -16.10
C TYR A 144 -10.72 4.66 -16.79
N GLY A 145 -11.40 3.72 -17.44
CA GLY A 145 -10.84 2.73 -18.35
C GLY A 145 -10.04 1.62 -17.69
N ALA A 146 -8.99 1.26 -18.40
CA ALA A 146 -8.20 0.08 -18.12
C ALA A 146 -7.37 0.13 -16.81
N ARG A 147 -7.33 1.26 -16.11
CA ARG A 147 -6.66 1.39 -14.82
C ARG A 147 -7.62 1.35 -13.63
N ALA A 148 -8.91 1.24 -13.89
CA ALA A 148 -9.96 1.32 -12.89
C ALA A 148 -10.50 -0.05 -12.43
N ALA A 149 -9.85 -1.16 -12.81
CA ALA A 149 -10.26 -2.52 -12.42
C ALA A 149 -10.31 -2.71 -10.90
N ASN A 150 -9.43 -2.04 -10.15
CA ASN A 150 -9.36 -2.09 -8.70
C ASN A 150 -10.23 -1.03 -8.00
N GLY A 151 -11.11 -0.34 -8.75
CA GLY A 151 -11.89 0.79 -8.26
C GLY A 151 -11.19 2.13 -8.41
N VAL A 152 -11.92 3.20 -8.11
CA VAL A 152 -11.41 4.57 -8.22
C VAL A 152 -11.76 5.36 -6.97
N ILE A 153 -10.81 6.11 -6.44
CA ILE A 153 -11.00 7.04 -5.34
C ILE A 153 -10.86 8.46 -5.89
N VAL A 154 -11.96 9.20 -5.87
CA VAL A 154 -12.04 10.58 -6.36
C VAL A 154 -11.96 11.52 -5.18
N VAL A 155 -10.98 12.40 -5.17
CA VAL A 155 -10.79 13.45 -4.17
C VAL A 155 -11.07 14.80 -4.81
N GLU A 156 -11.96 15.54 -4.22
CA GLU A 156 -12.21 16.93 -4.54
C GLU A 156 -11.60 17.82 -3.45
N THR A 157 -10.70 18.72 -3.83
CA THR A 157 -10.09 19.66 -2.88
C THR A 157 -10.97 20.89 -2.71
N LYS A 158 -10.80 21.61 -1.60
CA LYS A 158 -11.48 22.86 -1.32
C LYS A 158 -11.13 23.91 -2.37
N SER A 159 -12.07 24.79 -2.68
CA SER A 159 -11.92 25.91 -3.61
C SER A 159 -12.37 27.22 -2.98
N GLY A 160 -12.04 28.33 -3.61
CA GLY A 160 -12.51 29.63 -3.19
C GLY A 160 -14.04 29.74 -3.16
N LEU A 161 -14.56 30.51 -2.24
CA LEU A 161 -15.98 30.83 -2.12
C LEU A 161 -16.20 32.32 -2.33
N SER A 162 -17.29 32.70 -3.01
CA SER A 162 -17.68 34.09 -3.12
C SER A 162 -18.03 34.64 -1.73
N GLY A 163 -17.52 35.84 -1.41
CA GLY A 163 -17.74 36.49 -0.15
C GLY A 163 -16.47 36.99 0.50
N LYS A 164 -16.58 37.49 1.73
CA LYS A 164 -15.45 37.97 2.51
C LYS A 164 -14.42 36.89 2.75
N THR A 165 -13.16 37.20 2.65
CA THR A 165 -12.07 36.29 2.95
C THR A 165 -12.21 35.75 4.38
N ARG A 166 -12.18 34.39 4.49
CA ARG A 166 -12.23 33.65 5.74
C ARG A 166 -10.91 32.96 5.95
N PHE A 167 -10.44 33.01 7.18
CA PHE A 167 -9.25 32.31 7.62
C PHE A 167 -9.67 31.13 8.49
N ASN A 168 -9.02 30.00 8.31
CA ASN A 168 -9.19 28.83 9.16
C ASN A 168 -7.81 28.35 9.61
N ALA A 169 -7.68 28.01 10.89
CA ALA A 169 -6.49 27.41 11.45
C ALA A 169 -6.88 26.22 12.31
N SER A 170 -6.18 25.11 12.18
CA SER A 170 -6.38 23.92 13.00
C SER A 170 -5.04 23.36 13.49
N VAL A 171 -5.07 22.79 14.69
CA VAL A 171 -3.94 22.10 15.29
C VAL A 171 -4.45 20.75 15.80
N ASN A 172 -3.81 19.67 15.34
CA ASN A 172 -4.09 18.31 15.82
C ASN A 172 -2.84 17.77 16.48
N VAL A 173 -3.00 17.15 17.64
CA VAL A 173 -1.93 16.44 18.35
C VAL A 173 -2.39 15.02 18.60
N GLY A 174 -1.61 14.07 18.11
CA GLY A 174 -1.81 12.64 18.30
C GLY A 174 -0.78 12.08 19.28
N ILE A 175 -1.22 11.16 20.13
CA ILE A 175 -0.35 10.43 21.04
C ILE A 175 -0.58 8.95 20.78
N THR A 176 0.49 8.25 20.38
CA THR A 176 0.48 6.80 20.16
C THR A 176 1.32 6.16 21.25
N GLU A 177 0.68 5.32 22.07
CA GLU A 177 1.41 4.56 23.07
C GLU A 177 2.36 3.55 22.42
N ARG A 178 3.45 3.23 23.13
CA ARG A 178 4.34 2.16 22.70
C ARG A 178 3.59 0.83 22.58
N PRO A 179 4.02 -0.08 21.71
CA PRO A 179 3.47 -1.43 21.63
C PRO A 179 3.48 -2.11 22.98
N ARG A 180 2.40 -2.78 23.32
CA ARG A 180 2.31 -3.60 24.54
C ARG A 180 2.54 -5.06 24.17
N ASN A 181 3.37 -5.72 24.95
CA ASN A 181 3.50 -7.16 24.82
C ASN A 181 2.34 -7.85 25.56
N ASN A 182 1.55 -8.63 24.85
CA ASN A 182 0.47 -9.45 25.40
C ASN A 182 0.85 -10.95 25.43
N ILE A 183 2.12 -11.27 25.10
CA ILE A 183 2.64 -12.65 25.11
C ILE A 183 3.30 -12.87 26.47
N ASP A 184 3.01 -14.02 27.06
CA ASP A 184 3.66 -14.45 28.30
C ASP A 184 5.10 -14.89 27.97
N MET A 185 6.05 -13.99 28.20
CA MET A 185 7.47 -14.18 27.89
C MET A 185 8.18 -14.71 29.14
N MET A 186 9.18 -15.58 28.95
CA MET A 186 10.02 -16.05 30.04
C MET A 186 10.69 -14.86 30.75
N ASN A 187 10.58 -14.81 32.07
CA ASN A 187 11.41 -13.95 32.89
C ASN A 187 12.83 -14.54 33.07
N THR A 188 13.73 -13.78 33.66
CA THR A 188 15.14 -14.18 33.77
C THR A 188 15.32 -15.49 34.53
N ALA A 189 14.52 -15.75 35.59
CA ALA A 189 14.63 -16.99 36.35
C ALA A 189 14.21 -18.21 35.52
N GLU A 190 13.12 -18.09 34.80
CA GLU A 190 12.63 -19.12 33.86
C GLU A 190 13.61 -19.36 32.72
N LYS A 191 14.18 -18.29 32.16
CA LYS A 191 15.16 -18.40 31.08
C LYS A 191 16.46 -19.06 31.52
N ILE A 192 16.96 -18.73 32.70
CA ILE A 192 18.14 -19.39 33.28
C ILE A 192 17.87 -20.87 33.50
N GLN A 193 16.69 -21.20 34.04
CA GLN A 193 16.32 -22.61 34.24
C GLN A 193 16.25 -23.36 32.91
N PHE A 194 15.59 -22.78 31.91
CA PHE A 194 15.48 -23.36 30.59
C PHE A 194 16.85 -23.63 29.95
N GLU A 195 17.78 -22.67 30.03
CA GLU A 195 19.13 -22.86 29.47
C GLU A 195 19.92 -23.94 30.22
N ARG A 196 19.77 -24.06 31.54
CA ARG A 196 20.37 -25.16 32.32
C ARG A 196 19.81 -26.51 31.89
N GLU A 197 18.50 -26.64 31.75
CA GLU A 197 17.84 -27.87 31.32
C GLU A 197 18.32 -28.31 29.95
N ILE A 198 18.37 -27.40 28.98
CA ILE A 198 18.89 -27.70 27.62
C ILE A 198 20.34 -28.09 27.68
N PHE A 199 21.18 -27.38 28.45
CA PHE A 199 22.61 -27.68 28.55
C PHE A 199 22.89 -29.10 29.08
N TYR A 200 22.14 -29.52 30.10
CA TYR A 200 22.32 -30.87 30.67
C TYR A 200 21.69 -31.96 29.79
N ASP A 201 20.54 -31.68 29.14
CA ASP A 201 19.87 -32.62 28.24
C ASP A 201 20.69 -32.91 26.99
N GLN A 202 21.33 -31.89 26.42
CA GLN A 202 22.16 -32.01 25.22
C GLN A 202 23.64 -32.35 25.54
N GLN A 203 23.97 -32.76 26.74
CA GLN A 203 25.34 -33.11 27.19
C GLN A 203 26.36 -32.00 26.88
N GLY A 204 25.97 -30.77 26.96
CA GLY A 204 26.84 -29.62 26.70
C GLY A 204 26.98 -29.20 25.24
N TYR A 205 26.31 -29.90 24.31
CA TYR A 205 26.36 -29.55 22.90
C TYR A 205 25.19 -28.63 22.55
N ILE A 206 25.41 -27.33 22.45
CA ILE A 206 24.37 -26.35 22.12
C ILE A 206 24.79 -25.54 20.91
N TYR A 207 23.90 -25.46 19.93
CA TYR A 207 24.13 -24.77 18.65
C TYR A 207 24.13 -23.23 18.77
N THR A 208 23.39 -22.67 19.72
CA THR A 208 23.29 -21.23 19.96
C THR A 208 23.28 -20.94 21.46
N PRO A 209 24.47 -20.90 22.10
CA PRO A 209 24.52 -20.71 23.53
C PRO A 209 24.12 -19.31 23.95
N GLY A 210 23.12 -19.19 24.82
CA GLY A 210 22.96 -18.01 25.64
C GLY A 210 24.13 -17.79 26.59
N ARG A 211 24.13 -16.68 27.31
CA ARG A 211 25.23 -16.35 28.26
C ARG A 211 25.34 -17.38 29.38
N VAL A 212 24.21 -17.93 29.85
CA VAL A 212 24.18 -18.96 30.89
C VAL A 212 24.81 -20.26 30.39
N THR A 213 24.40 -20.72 29.21
CA THR A 213 24.94 -21.92 28.60
C THR A 213 26.42 -21.79 28.29
N LYS A 214 26.88 -20.61 27.87
CA LYS A 214 28.31 -20.32 27.64
C LYS A 214 29.14 -20.41 28.94
N LEU A 215 28.61 -19.89 30.05
CA LEU A 215 29.25 -20.03 31.37
C LEU A 215 29.32 -21.48 31.84
N LEU A 216 28.25 -22.25 31.61
CA LEU A 216 28.23 -23.67 31.94
C LEU A 216 29.20 -24.48 31.08
N GLN A 217 29.36 -24.16 29.80
CA GLN A 217 30.34 -24.75 28.92
C GLN A 217 31.78 -24.45 29.35
N GLN A 218 32.05 -23.18 29.67
CA GLN A 218 33.36 -22.79 30.18
C GLN A 218 33.74 -23.54 31.45
N ALA A 219 32.78 -23.76 32.34
CA ALA A 219 33.00 -24.57 33.55
C ALA A 219 33.23 -26.03 33.19
N ALA A 220 32.47 -26.62 32.25
CA ALA A 220 32.63 -28.00 31.82
C ALA A 220 33.97 -28.27 31.14
N TYR A 221 34.51 -27.29 30.40
CA TYR A 221 35.85 -27.36 29.77
C TYR A 221 36.97 -26.98 30.73
N GLY A 222 36.69 -26.58 31.95
CA GLY A 222 37.70 -26.20 32.93
C GLY A 222 38.33 -24.83 32.73
N GLU A 223 37.78 -23.97 31.89
CA GLU A 223 38.20 -22.59 31.65
C GLU A 223 37.95 -21.71 32.88
N ILE A 224 36.86 -21.95 33.58
CA ILE A 224 36.49 -21.33 34.85
C ILE A 224 36.04 -22.40 35.85
N SER A 225 36.05 -22.09 37.14
CA SER A 225 35.49 -23.02 38.14
C SER A 225 33.97 -23.03 38.11
N SER A 226 33.36 -24.15 38.53
CA SER A 226 31.89 -24.25 38.63
C SER A 226 31.31 -23.17 39.59
N ASP A 227 32.02 -22.87 40.70
CA ASP A 227 31.63 -21.84 41.64
C ASP A 227 31.63 -20.43 40.98
N GLU A 228 32.61 -20.16 40.14
CA GLU A 228 32.68 -18.90 39.40
C GLU A 228 31.58 -18.80 38.35
N ALA A 229 31.24 -19.89 37.63
CA ALA A 229 30.12 -19.93 36.71
C ALA A 229 28.80 -19.63 37.45
N GLU A 230 28.55 -20.30 38.56
CA GLU A 230 27.35 -20.10 39.38
C GLU A 230 27.27 -18.68 39.95
N ARG A 231 28.39 -18.13 40.39
CA ARG A 231 28.42 -16.73 40.83
C ARG A 231 28.02 -15.76 39.71
N ARG A 232 28.56 -15.92 38.50
CA ARG A 232 28.24 -15.09 37.34
C ARG A 232 26.79 -15.28 36.92
N ILE A 233 26.24 -16.50 36.92
CA ILE A 233 24.84 -16.77 36.66
C ILE A 233 23.95 -16.09 37.73
N GLY A 234 24.38 -16.10 38.99
CA GLY A 234 23.73 -15.37 40.06
C GLY A 234 23.68 -13.84 39.84
N GLU A 235 24.66 -13.24 39.17
CA GLU A 235 24.63 -11.84 38.80
C GLU A 235 23.60 -11.58 37.66
N LEU A 236 23.57 -12.46 36.68
CA LEU A 236 22.53 -12.38 35.61
C LEU A 236 21.13 -12.49 36.14
N ALA A 237 20.89 -13.34 37.16
CA ALA A 237 19.59 -13.53 37.79
C ALA A 237 19.02 -12.26 38.44
N LYS A 238 19.84 -11.24 38.71
CA LYS A 238 19.39 -9.95 39.26
C LYS A 238 18.81 -9.00 38.22
N ILE A 239 18.99 -9.30 36.92
CA ILE A 239 18.56 -8.49 35.80
C ILE A 239 17.26 -9.08 35.26
N ASN A 240 16.28 -8.25 34.93
CA ASN A 240 15.07 -8.66 34.19
C ASN A 240 14.60 -7.52 33.32
N THR A 241 15.08 -7.51 32.09
CA THR A 241 14.88 -6.43 31.12
C THR A 241 13.56 -6.61 30.36
N ASP A 242 12.73 -5.58 30.39
CA ASP A 242 11.55 -5.45 29.53
C ASP A 242 11.98 -4.80 28.22
N TRP A 243 12.31 -5.62 27.22
CA TRP A 243 12.81 -5.16 25.93
C TRP A 243 11.85 -4.28 25.16
N PHE A 244 10.53 -4.48 25.28
CA PHE A 244 9.53 -3.58 24.68
C PHE A 244 9.60 -2.18 25.28
N LYS A 245 9.90 -2.06 26.56
CA LYS A 245 10.05 -0.77 27.23
C LYS A 245 11.37 -0.08 26.86
N GLU A 246 12.42 -0.86 26.67
CA GLU A 246 13.75 -0.33 26.35
C GLU A 246 13.88 0.13 24.90
N ILE A 247 13.21 -0.58 23.95
CA ILE A 247 13.30 -0.29 22.52
C ILE A 247 12.25 0.75 22.12
N TYR A 248 11.00 0.58 22.57
CA TYR A 248 9.90 1.40 22.09
C TYR A 248 9.54 2.54 23.03
N ARG A 249 9.10 3.64 22.44
CA ARG A 249 8.68 4.86 23.14
C ARG A 249 7.25 5.25 22.79
N THR A 250 6.65 6.12 23.61
CA THR A 250 5.42 6.85 23.23
C THR A 250 5.76 7.84 22.13
N ALA A 251 4.99 7.82 21.05
CA ALA A 251 5.14 8.67 19.89
C ALA A 251 4.16 9.85 19.95
N ILE A 252 4.59 11.01 19.45
CA ILE A 252 3.79 12.22 19.38
C ILE A 252 3.79 12.72 17.95
N SER A 253 2.59 12.97 17.40
CA SER A 253 2.39 13.60 16.11
C SER A 253 1.74 14.96 16.27
N GLN A 254 2.10 15.90 15.41
CA GLN A 254 1.62 17.28 15.44
C GLN A 254 1.31 17.74 14.04
N GLN A 255 0.10 18.23 13.82
CA GLN A 255 -0.34 18.73 12.53
C GLN A 255 -0.85 20.16 12.71
N TYR A 256 -0.38 21.04 11.85
CA TYR A 256 -0.74 22.45 11.80
C TYR A 256 -1.26 22.78 10.42
N ASN A 257 -2.48 23.31 10.33
CA ASN A 257 -3.08 23.70 9.07
C ASN A 257 -3.54 25.15 9.16
N PHE A 258 -3.27 25.87 8.09
CA PHE A 258 -3.76 27.22 7.89
C PHE A 258 -4.36 27.34 6.50
N SER A 259 -5.56 27.90 6.37
CA SER A 259 -6.15 28.14 5.07
C SER A 259 -6.88 29.48 5.01
N MET A 260 -6.95 30.01 3.79
CA MET A 260 -7.62 31.25 3.45
C MET A 260 -8.50 30.99 2.23
N SER A 261 -9.77 31.37 2.29
CA SER A 261 -10.69 31.29 1.16
C SER A 261 -11.55 32.54 1.07
N GLY A 262 -11.79 33.01 -0.15
CA GLY A 262 -12.59 34.22 -0.38
C GLY A 262 -12.66 34.60 -1.84
N GLY A 263 -13.21 35.78 -2.09
CA GLY A 263 -13.30 36.36 -3.42
C GLY A 263 -14.67 36.98 -3.72
N ASN A 264 -14.92 37.21 -4.98
CA ASN A 264 -16.18 37.70 -5.49
C ASN A 264 -16.73 36.76 -6.58
N GLU A 265 -17.82 37.14 -7.23
CA GLU A 265 -18.44 36.30 -8.30
C GLU A 265 -17.50 36.06 -9.49
N LYS A 266 -16.60 37.01 -9.77
CA LYS A 266 -15.66 36.91 -10.90
C LYS A 266 -14.37 36.18 -10.53
N THR A 267 -13.86 36.38 -9.31
CA THR A 267 -12.56 35.81 -8.90
C THR A 267 -12.63 35.26 -7.50
N GLN A 268 -12.30 33.99 -7.33
CA GLN A 268 -12.30 33.26 -6.07
C GLN A 268 -10.93 32.63 -5.86
N HIS A 269 -10.48 32.61 -4.61
CA HIS A 269 -9.19 32.05 -4.25
C HIS A 269 -9.30 31.15 -3.04
N TYR A 270 -8.48 30.11 -3.06
CA TYR A 270 -8.20 29.23 -1.92
C TYR A 270 -6.68 29.09 -1.80
N VAL A 271 -6.16 29.27 -0.61
CA VAL A 271 -4.74 29.06 -0.30
C VAL A 271 -4.67 28.27 1.00
N SER A 272 -3.87 27.23 1.06
CA SER A 272 -3.58 26.51 2.29
C SER A 272 -2.10 26.22 2.45
N LEU A 273 -1.70 26.13 3.71
CA LEU A 273 -0.38 25.72 4.16
C LEU A 273 -0.57 24.69 5.28
N ASN A 274 0.07 23.55 5.18
CA ASN A 274 0.00 22.50 6.18
C ASN A 274 1.39 22.00 6.54
N TYR A 275 1.59 21.69 7.81
CA TYR A 275 2.79 21.05 8.33
C TYR A 275 2.40 19.89 9.23
N LEU A 276 2.94 18.71 8.96
CA LEU A 276 2.77 17.50 9.76
C LEU A 276 4.15 17.06 10.23
N LYS A 277 4.27 16.77 11.51
CA LYS A 277 5.43 16.14 12.11
C LYS A 277 4.99 14.90 12.88
N GLU A 278 5.51 13.77 12.53
CA GLU A 278 5.26 12.49 13.17
C GLU A 278 6.56 11.89 13.70
N VAL A 279 6.50 11.39 14.91
CA VAL A 279 7.60 10.63 15.52
C VAL A 279 7.09 9.24 15.82
N GLY A 280 7.75 8.21 15.31
CA GLY A 280 7.35 6.83 15.51
C GLY A 280 7.65 6.29 16.91
N THR A 281 7.03 5.17 17.25
CA THR A 281 7.28 4.44 18.50
C THR A 281 8.67 3.82 18.52
N GLU A 282 9.23 3.46 17.38
CA GLU A 282 10.59 2.96 17.24
C GLU A 282 11.61 4.12 17.17
N PRO A 283 12.84 3.94 17.68
CA PRO A 283 13.89 4.94 17.51
C PRO A 283 14.12 5.29 16.04
N ASN A 284 14.51 6.53 15.77
CA ASN A 284 14.77 7.08 14.43
C ASN A 284 13.58 7.19 13.47
N ASN A 285 12.44 6.57 13.72
CA ASN A 285 11.28 6.74 12.87
C ASN A 285 10.70 8.14 13.02
N LYS A 286 10.84 8.97 11.98
CA LYS A 286 10.39 10.37 11.93
C LYS A 286 9.88 10.67 10.52
N TYR A 287 8.84 11.47 10.45
CA TYR A 287 8.27 11.95 9.22
C TYR A 287 7.86 13.41 9.35
N ASP A 288 8.26 14.23 8.40
CA ASP A 288 7.88 15.62 8.29
C ASP A 288 7.30 15.88 6.89
N ARG A 289 6.17 16.57 6.84
CA ARG A 289 5.55 17.00 5.58
C ARG A 289 5.17 18.46 5.65
N LEU A 290 5.63 19.23 4.66
CA LEU A 290 5.20 20.59 4.42
C LEU A 290 4.45 20.63 3.09
N GLY A 291 3.18 21.03 3.11
CA GLY A 291 2.33 21.11 1.93
C GLY A 291 1.78 22.52 1.72
N MET A 292 1.64 22.92 0.48
CA MET A 292 0.99 24.16 0.04
C MET A 292 0.02 23.84 -1.10
N ASN A 293 -1.16 24.43 -1.05
CA ASN A 293 -2.13 24.34 -2.14
C ASN A 293 -2.72 25.72 -2.43
N ILE A 294 -2.68 26.12 -3.69
CA ILE A 294 -3.25 27.38 -4.19
C ILE A 294 -4.22 27.04 -5.32
N LYS A 295 -5.45 27.52 -5.23
CA LYS A 295 -6.45 27.39 -6.29
C LYS A 295 -7.09 28.73 -6.55
N LEU A 296 -7.03 29.20 -7.80
CA LEU A 296 -7.61 30.44 -8.27
C LEU A 296 -8.64 30.12 -9.35
N THR A 297 -9.87 30.58 -9.15
CA THR A 297 -10.95 30.49 -10.15
C THR A 297 -11.31 31.88 -10.61
N HIS A 298 -11.30 32.09 -11.93
CA HIS A 298 -11.67 33.36 -12.57
C HIS A 298 -12.74 33.11 -13.62
N ASN A 299 -13.84 33.86 -13.53
CA ASN A 299 -14.97 33.83 -14.47
C ASN A 299 -14.95 35.14 -15.29
N PRO A 300 -14.23 35.18 -16.45
CA PRO A 300 -14.19 36.38 -17.30
C PRO A 300 -15.54 36.71 -17.89
N SER A 301 -16.40 35.71 -18.04
CA SER A 301 -17.81 35.86 -18.43
C SER A 301 -18.67 34.77 -17.78
N GLU A 302 -19.98 34.86 -17.89
CA GLU A 302 -20.92 33.82 -17.43
C GLU A 302 -20.72 32.47 -18.12
N LYS A 303 -20.11 32.48 -19.32
CA LYS A 303 -19.90 31.27 -20.16
C LYS A 303 -18.50 30.66 -19.99
N ILE A 304 -17.57 31.37 -19.40
CA ILE A 304 -16.17 30.94 -19.33
C ILE A 304 -15.72 30.93 -17.88
N ARG A 305 -15.20 29.80 -17.44
CA ARG A 305 -14.54 29.64 -16.15
C ARG A 305 -13.12 29.12 -16.35
N ILE A 306 -12.16 29.79 -15.73
CA ILE A 306 -10.75 29.40 -15.74
C ILE A 306 -10.33 29.06 -14.31
N THR A 307 -9.83 27.87 -14.09
CA THR A 307 -9.30 27.46 -12.77
C THR A 307 -7.84 27.08 -12.91
N GLY A 308 -6.96 27.82 -12.23
CA GLY A 308 -5.55 27.48 -12.08
C GLY A 308 -5.28 26.90 -10.70
N GLY A 309 -4.47 25.85 -10.62
CA GLY A 309 -4.04 25.20 -9.38
C GLY A 309 -2.53 25.07 -9.31
N LEU A 310 -1.97 25.25 -8.12
CA LEU A 310 -0.57 24.97 -7.79
C LEU A 310 -0.55 24.21 -6.47
N GLY A 311 -0.09 22.96 -6.51
CA GLY A 311 0.22 22.13 -5.36
C GLY A 311 1.73 21.99 -5.21
N ALA A 312 2.24 22.00 -3.99
CA ALA A 312 3.62 21.66 -3.70
C ALA A 312 3.71 20.96 -2.34
N THR A 313 4.44 19.84 -2.29
CA THR A 313 4.62 19.09 -1.06
C THR A 313 6.07 18.65 -0.93
N MET A 314 6.66 18.92 0.22
CA MET A 314 7.97 18.39 0.60
C MET A 314 7.79 17.42 1.75
N LYS A 315 8.36 16.22 1.61
CA LYS A 315 8.37 15.18 2.64
C LYS A 315 9.80 14.85 3.00
N ASN A 316 10.05 14.67 4.27
CA ASN A 316 11.29 14.10 4.77
C ASN A 316 10.92 12.93 5.67
N ASP A 317 11.47 11.78 5.36
CA ASP A 317 11.28 10.55 6.10
C ASP A 317 12.64 10.03 6.57
N ARG A 318 12.70 9.56 7.79
CA ARG A 318 13.84 8.87 8.34
C ARG A 318 13.34 7.66 9.11
N VAL A 319 13.83 6.49 8.69
CA VAL A 319 13.55 5.22 9.34
C VAL A 319 14.84 4.47 9.62
N THR A 320 14.79 3.50 10.50
CA THR A 320 15.90 2.57 10.73
C THR A 320 16.11 1.70 9.49
N ALA A 321 17.36 1.52 9.09
CA ALA A 321 17.82 0.60 8.05
C ALA A 321 18.57 -0.61 8.63
N SER A 322 18.27 -1.00 9.86
CA SER A 322 18.89 -2.14 10.53
C SER A 322 18.41 -3.45 9.89
N SER A 323 19.32 -4.41 9.74
CA SER A 323 19.01 -5.80 9.41
C SER A 323 18.39 -6.55 10.60
N VAL A 324 18.46 -5.97 11.80
CA VAL A 324 17.85 -6.51 12.99
C VAL A 324 16.41 -6.05 13.09
N ASN A 325 15.49 -7.00 13.10
CA ASN A 325 14.08 -6.70 13.35
C ASN A 325 13.89 -6.36 14.83
N SER A 326 13.54 -5.11 15.13
CA SER A 326 13.36 -4.61 16.51
C SER A 326 12.28 -5.36 17.28
N LEU A 327 11.19 -5.78 16.61
CA LEU A 327 10.11 -6.55 17.23
C LEU A 327 10.55 -7.98 17.55
N GLU A 328 11.21 -8.63 16.59
CA GLU A 328 11.76 -9.96 16.78
C GLU A 328 12.78 -9.97 17.92
N TYR A 329 13.68 -8.97 17.94
CA TYR A 329 14.63 -8.85 19.04
C TYR A 329 13.94 -8.62 20.38
N ALA A 330 12.94 -7.76 20.46
CA ALA A 330 12.17 -7.54 21.69
C ALA A 330 11.47 -8.81 22.21
N MET A 331 11.11 -9.73 21.30
CA MET A 331 10.47 -10.99 21.64
C MET A 331 11.46 -12.08 22.05
N TYR A 332 12.65 -12.13 21.47
CA TYR A 332 13.58 -13.26 21.64
C TYR A 332 14.84 -12.92 22.42
N ALA A 333 15.14 -11.65 22.66
CA ALA A 333 16.30 -11.25 23.44
C ALA A 333 16.21 -11.76 24.87
N ASN A 334 17.35 -12.20 25.41
CA ASN A 334 17.41 -12.75 26.76
C ASN A 334 17.09 -11.66 27.81
N PRO A 335 16.17 -11.93 28.75
CA PRO A 335 15.77 -10.93 29.74
C PRO A 335 16.89 -10.58 30.75
N TYR A 336 17.94 -11.39 30.87
CA TYR A 336 19.13 -11.10 31.68
C TYR A 336 20.17 -10.21 30.99
N GLU A 337 19.96 -9.87 29.69
CA GLU A 337 20.79 -8.89 29.00
C GLU A 337 20.28 -7.47 29.29
N ARG A 338 21.13 -6.46 29.08
CA ARG A 338 20.80 -5.05 29.34
C ARG A 338 21.38 -4.14 28.25
N LEU A 339 20.81 -2.97 28.10
CA LEU A 339 21.32 -1.95 27.17
C LEU A 339 22.52 -1.18 27.70
N LYS A 340 22.57 -1.00 29.02
CA LYS A 340 23.59 -0.22 29.71
C LYS A 340 24.02 -0.93 30.99
N ASN A 341 25.30 -0.81 31.29
CA ASN A 341 25.85 -1.22 32.57
C ASN A 341 25.42 -0.26 33.67
N GLU A 342 25.70 -0.64 34.94
CA GLU A 342 25.29 0.18 36.09
C GLU A 342 26.03 1.53 36.16
N ASP A 343 27.22 1.61 35.55
CA ASP A 343 27.99 2.84 35.40
C ASP A 343 27.54 3.74 34.26
N GLY A 344 26.48 3.33 33.50
CA GLY A 344 25.91 4.04 32.33
C GLY A 344 26.66 3.79 31.03
N THR A 345 27.71 2.99 31.02
CA THR A 345 28.38 2.55 29.78
C THR A 345 27.48 1.59 28.99
N LYS A 346 27.75 1.44 27.70
CA LYS A 346 27.02 0.51 26.86
C LYS A 346 27.22 -0.93 27.33
N ALA A 347 26.16 -1.69 27.37
CA ALA A 347 26.20 -3.13 27.52
C ALA A 347 26.02 -3.80 26.16
N TYR A 348 26.64 -4.95 25.96
CA TYR A 348 26.59 -5.69 24.73
C TYR A 348 25.92 -7.05 24.92
N ASP A 349 25.03 -7.41 24.03
CA ASP A 349 24.39 -8.73 23.99
C ASP A 349 25.25 -9.69 23.16
N ILE A 350 26.12 -10.39 23.85
CA ILE A 350 26.99 -11.38 23.20
C ILE A 350 26.26 -12.65 22.77
N SER A 351 25.02 -12.87 23.23
CA SER A 351 24.22 -14.03 22.86
C SER A 351 23.55 -13.88 21.49
N TYR A 352 23.34 -12.65 21.02
CA TYR A 352 22.73 -12.39 19.71
C TYR A 352 23.61 -12.88 18.56
N ASN A 353 24.91 -12.85 18.74
CA ASN A 353 25.90 -13.14 17.72
C ASN A 353 26.17 -14.64 17.45
N ALA A 354 25.82 -15.52 18.39
CA ALA A 354 26.09 -16.94 18.27
C ALA A 354 25.46 -17.63 17.05
N LYS A 355 24.44 -17.00 16.45
CA LYS A 355 23.70 -17.53 15.29
C LYS A 355 24.48 -17.39 13.97
N GLU A 356 25.39 -16.43 13.87
CA GLU A 356 26.03 -16.04 12.60
C GLU A 356 27.51 -16.44 12.52
N SER A 357 28.14 -16.80 13.65
CA SER A 357 29.56 -17.16 13.71
C SER A 357 29.90 -18.36 12.83
N SER A 358 28.96 -19.25 12.56
CA SER A 358 29.13 -20.38 11.64
C SER A 358 29.16 -20.00 10.16
N ILE A 359 28.72 -18.79 9.82
CA ILE A 359 28.55 -18.32 8.42
C ILE A 359 29.80 -17.56 7.97
N ARG A 360 30.63 -17.07 8.90
CA ARG A 360 31.72 -16.11 8.60
C ARG A 360 33.06 -16.42 9.16
N ASP A 361 33.57 -17.62 8.87
CA ASP A 361 34.99 -17.99 9.10
C ASP A 361 35.55 -17.68 10.52
N GLY A 362 34.65 -17.76 11.55
CA GLY A 362 35.10 -17.59 12.97
C GLY A 362 35.21 -16.13 13.43
N LEU A 363 34.71 -15.17 12.70
CA LEU A 363 34.59 -13.78 13.15
C LEU A 363 33.45 -13.65 14.14
N ASP A 364 33.73 -13.39 15.38
CA ASP A 364 32.75 -13.12 16.44
C ASP A 364 32.47 -11.62 16.51
N TRP A 365 31.14 -11.27 16.56
CA TRP A 365 30.70 -9.91 16.85
C TRP A 365 30.25 -9.82 18.31
N ASP A 366 31.06 -9.33 19.17
CA ASP A 366 30.84 -9.28 20.64
C ASP A 366 30.35 -7.92 21.14
N THR A 367 30.14 -6.96 20.23
CA THR A 367 29.75 -5.59 20.54
C THR A 367 28.32 -5.25 20.11
N PHE A 368 27.42 -6.22 20.01
CA PHE A 368 26.05 -5.97 19.64
C PHE A 368 25.26 -5.19 20.69
N ASN A 369 24.70 -4.06 20.29
CA ASN A 369 23.73 -3.30 21.06
C ASN A 369 22.59 -2.85 20.15
N ILE A 370 21.36 -3.27 20.44
CA ILE A 370 20.21 -3.02 19.57
C ILE A 370 19.97 -1.53 19.32
N LEU A 371 20.13 -0.66 20.31
CA LEU A 371 19.92 0.77 20.11
C LEU A 371 20.99 1.40 19.24
N ASP A 372 22.24 0.93 19.29
CA ASP A 372 23.27 1.39 18.37
C ASP A 372 22.94 0.97 16.95
N ASP A 373 22.55 -0.28 16.77
CA ASP A 373 22.20 -0.80 15.46
C ASP A 373 20.99 -0.05 14.86
N LEU A 374 19.94 0.16 15.66
CA LEU A 374 18.75 0.93 15.22
C LEU A 374 19.07 2.42 14.99
N ASN A 375 19.96 3.05 15.72
CA ASN A 375 20.22 4.49 15.64
C ASN A 375 21.24 4.87 14.57
N ARG A 376 22.22 4.02 14.28
CA ARG A 376 23.30 4.31 13.33
C ARG A 376 23.03 3.82 11.94
N ASN A 377 22.12 2.85 11.78
CA ASN A 377 21.66 2.39 10.47
C ASN A 377 20.41 3.16 10.09
N THR A 378 20.51 4.03 9.10
CA THR A 378 19.43 4.96 8.79
C THR A 378 19.11 4.98 7.30
N ASN A 379 17.84 4.99 6.98
CA ASN A 379 17.31 5.27 5.67
C ASN A 379 16.55 6.61 5.71
N THR A 380 17.04 7.57 4.94
CA THR A 380 16.46 8.91 4.86
C THR A 380 15.97 9.18 3.44
N ASN A 381 14.71 9.56 3.31
CA ASN A 381 14.11 9.95 2.05
C ASN A 381 13.73 11.43 2.08
N ARG A 382 14.04 12.14 1.01
CA ARG A 382 13.57 13.49 0.75
C ARG A 382 12.79 13.48 -0.54
N TYR A 383 11.58 13.94 -0.48
CA TYR A 383 10.67 13.95 -1.61
C TYR A 383 10.11 15.36 -1.82
N LEU A 384 10.13 15.82 -3.05
CA LEU A 384 9.50 17.05 -3.49
C LEU A 384 8.52 16.72 -4.61
N ASP A 385 7.28 17.13 -4.46
CA ASP A 385 6.23 17.03 -5.45
C ASP A 385 5.69 18.41 -5.78
N ALA A 386 5.54 18.70 -7.06
CA ALA A 386 4.95 19.96 -7.54
C ALA A 386 3.97 19.66 -8.67
N GLU A 387 2.75 20.17 -8.51
CA GLU A 387 1.68 20.04 -9.49
C GLU A 387 1.24 21.41 -9.98
N LEU A 388 1.16 21.57 -11.28
CA LEU A 388 0.55 22.73 -11.92
C LEU A 388 -0.66 22.27 -12.74
N SER A 389 -1.84 22.84 -12.47
CA SER A 389 -3.07 22.54 -13.19
C SER A 389 -3.70 23.78 -13.81
N LEU A 390 -4.26 23.60 -15.01
CA LEU A 390 -5.04 24.64 -15.70
C LEU A 390 -6.26 24.02 -16.34
N LYS A 391 -7.45 24.46 -15.92
CA LYS A 391 -8.74 24.02 -16.42
C LYS A 391 -9.51 25.20 -17.00
N VAL A 392 -10.00 25.07 -18.21
CA VAL A 392 -10.86 26.05 -18.87
C VAL A 392 -12.18 25.35 -19.22
N GLU A 393 -13.28 25.89 -18.74
CA GLU A 393 -14.66 25.45 -18.99
C GLU A 393 -15.36 26.53 -19.80
N TRP A 394 -15.92 26.16 -20.95
CA TRP A 394 -16.61 27.07 -21.85
C TRP A 394 -17.97 26.53 -22.25
N GLU A 395 -19.05 27.23 -21.81
CA GLU A 395 -20.40 26.96 -22.26
C GLU A 395 -20.60 27.57 -23.65
N ILE A 396 -20.49 26.72 -24.69
CA ILE A 396 -20.60 27.13 -26.11
C ILE A 396 -22.02 27.65 -26.37
N VAL A 397 -22.99 26.82 -26.01
CA VAL A 397 -24.42 27.13 -25.99
C VAL A 397 -25.02 26.52 -24.75
N LYS A 398 -26.22 26.98 -24.36
CA LYS A 398 -26.89 26.49 -23.14
C LYS A 398 -26.93 24.97 -23.12
N GLY A 399 -26.36 24.39 -22.08
CA GLY A 399 -26.29 22.96 -21.87
C GLY A 399 -25.14 22.24 -22.59
N LEU A 400 -24.38 22.90 -23.48
CA LEU A 400 -23.20 22.33 -24.15
C LEU A 400 -21.91 22.95 -23.60
N MET A 401 -21.19 22.19 -22.80
CA MET A 401 -19.95 22.60 -22.13
C MET A 401 -18.75 21.93 -22.81
N PHE A 402 -17.77 22.73 -23.22
CA PHE A 402 -16.45 22.25 -23.59
C PHE A 402 -15.50 22.50 -22.41
N THR A 403 -14.69 21.48 -22.06
CA THR A 403 -13.67 21.62 -21.03
C THR A 403 -12.33 21.15 -21.55
N THR A 404 -11.30 21.97 -21.40
CA THR A 404 -9.91 21.57 -21.56
C THR A 404 -9.21 21.65 -20.20
N HIS A 405 -8.44 20.61 -19.86
CA HIS A 405 -7.75 20.50 -18.59
C HIS A 405 -6.38 19.91 -18.80
N GLY A 406 -5.36 20.63 -18.38
CA GLY A 406 -3.96 20.21 -18.41
C GLY A 406 -3.38 20.17 -17.00
N VAL A 407 -2.62 19.11 -16.70
CA VAL A 407 -1.87 18.96 -15.45
C VAL A 407 -0.45 18.55 -15.77
N TYR A 408 0.50 19.21 -15.14
CA TYR A 408 1.92 18.87 -15.16
C TYR A 408 2.39 18.59 -13.74
N ASN A 409 3.01 17.42 -13.55
CA ASN A 409 3.58 16.98 -12.28
C ASN A 409 5.10 16.82 -12.43
N ALA A 410 5.83 17.38 -11.48
CA ALA A 410 7.27 17.22 -11.35
C ALA A 410 7.60 16.69 -9.95
N ASN A 411 8.19 15.50 -9.90
CA ASN A 411 8.57 14.85 -8.65
C ASN A 411 10.08 14.65 -8.62
N SER A 412 10.67 14.86 -7.44
CA SER A 412 12.08 14.54 -7.19
C SER A 412 12.18 13.76 -5.89
N ASN A 413 12.97 12.71 -5.90
CA ASN A 413 13.24 11.87 -4.74
C ASN A 413 14.75 11.71 -4.54
N HIS A 414 15.19 11.80 -3.30
CA HIS A 414 16.55 11.49 -2.88
C HIS A 414 16.49 10.55 -1.67
N ASN A 415 16.94 9.33 -1.87
CA ASN A 415 17.05 8.30 -0.85
C ASN A 415 18.52 8.14 -0.45
N ARG A 416 18.76 8.05 0.85
CA ARG A 416 20.09 7.85 1.42
C ARG A 416 20.04 6.82 2.53
N ILE A 417 20.77 5.72 2.37
CA ILE A 417 20.90 4.65 3.35
C ILE A 417 22.32 4.65 3.84
N ILE A 418 22.47 4.73 5.15
CA ILE A 418 23.76 4.64 5.86
C ILE A 418 23.69 3.42 6.75
N GLU A 419 24.66 2.53 6.61
CA GLU A 419 24.97 1.49 7.57
C GLU A 419 26.22 1.95 8.32
N GLY A 420 26.05 2.20 9.63
CA GLY A 420 27.10 2.79 10.45
C GLY A 420 28.27 1.82 10.66
N ALA A 421 29.48 2.34 10.70
CA ALA A 421 30.65 1.59 11.19
C ALA A 421 30.35 0.99 12.57
N ASP A 422 30.91 -0.13 12.94
CA ASP A 422 30.64 -0.83 14.19
C ASP A 422 29.17 -1.14 14.48
N THR A 423 28.40 -1.44 13.45
CA THR A 423 27.05 -1.97 13.60
C THR A 423 26.97 -3.40 13.09
N TYR A 424 26.11 -4.20 13.71
CA TYR A 424 25.86 -5.57 13.27
C TYR A 424 25.28 -5.62 11.85
N THR A 425 24.44 -4.66 11.48
CA THR A 425 23.90 -4.53 10.12
C THR A 425 25.02 -4.34 9.10
N ASN A 426 25.97 -3.44 9.35
CA ASN A 426 27.11 -3.24 8.46
C ASN A 426 28.01 -4.49 8.40
N PHE A 427 28.22 -5.16 9.52
CA PHE A 427 28.96 -6.41 9.58
C PHE A 427 28.35 -7.50 8.70
N ILE A 428 27.03 -7.65 8.73
CA ILE A 428 26.33 -8.65 7.90
C ILE A 428 26.32 -8.26 6.42
N ASN A 429 25.97 -7.02 6.10
CA ASN A 429 25.71 -6.60 4.72
C ASN A 429 26.99 -6.24 3.97
N ASN A 430 28.04 -5.82 4.67
CA ASN A 430 29.27 -5.29 4.11
C ASN A 430 30.48 -6.13 4.50
N TRP A 431 30.32 -7.44 4.63
CA TRP A 431 31.35 -8.36 5.08
C TRP A 431 32.67 -8.33 4.26
N TYR A 432 32.60 -7.86 3.00
CA TYR A 432 33.82 -7.64 2.21
C TYR A 432 34.79 -6.66 2.86
N SER A 433 34.29 -5.68 3.58
CA SER A 433 35.12 -4.76 4.37
C SER A 433 35.78 -5.42 5.58
N TYR A 434 35.33 -6.63 5.95
CA TYR A 434 35.85 -7.41 7.08
C TYR A 434 36.68 -8.64 6.64
N LYS A 435 36.78 -8.91 5.31
CA LYS A 435 37.65 -9.93 4.77
C LYS A 435 39.11 -9.43 4.83
N GLY A 436 39.79 -9.82 5.87
CA GLY A 436 41.17 -9.49 6.13
C GLY A 436 41.40 -9.18 7.60
N GLU A 437 42.62 -9.07 8.02
CA GLU A 437 43.00 -8.72 9.39
C GLU A 437 42.80 -7.23 9.70
N ILE A 438 41.69 -6.63 9.25
CA ILE A 438 41.35 -5.23 9.53
C ILE A 438 40.78 -5.17 10.94
N PRO A 439 41.40 -4.43 11.86
CA PRO A 439 40.86 -4.22 13.20
C PRO A 439 39.44 -3.63 13.13
N HIS A 440 38.54 -4.05 14.00
CA HIS A 440 37.16 -3.61 14.07
C HIS A 440 37.00 -2.09 14.09
N ASP A 441 37.89 -1.38 14.75
CA ASP A 441 37.93 0.09 14.84
C ASP A 441 38.33 0.81 13.54
N MET A 442 38.83 0.06 12.55
CA MET A 442 39.15 0.59 11.22
C MET A 442 38.05 0.34 10.18
N VAL A 443 37.05 -0.47 10.51
CA VAL A 443 35.95 -0.75 9.59
C VAL A 443 35.07 0.47 9.45
N LYS A 444 34.90 0.92 8.21
CA LYS A 444 34.00 2.04 7.89
C LYS A 444 32.58 1.54 7.57
N GLY A 445 31.62 2.44 7.69
CA GLY A 445 30.24 2.17 7.30
C GLY A 445 30.07 2.02 5.79
N SER A 446 28.84 1.81 5.35
CA SER A 446 28.48 1.85 3.94
C SER A 446 27.46 2.97 3.66
N LEU A 447 27.46 3.43 2.40
CA LEU A 447 26.54 4.45 1.92
C LEU A 447 25.90 4.00 0.61
N ARG A 448 24.55 4.03 0.57
CA ARG A 448 23.78 3.92 -0.67
C ARG A 448 23.02 5.20 -0.88
N GLU A 449 23.14 5.77 -2.06
CA GLU A 449 22.37 6.94 -2.46
C GLU A 449 21.61 6.65 -3.74
N ALA A 450 20.35 7.05 -3.78
CA ALA A 450 19.54 6.94 -4.97
C ALA A 450 18.78 8.26 -5.19
N THR A 451 18.79 8.72 -6.42
CA THR A 451 18.08 9.93 -6.84
C THR A 451 17.17 9.59 -8.00
N GLY A 452 15.92 10.00 -7.91
CA GLY A 452 14.95 9.86 -8.98
C GLY A 452 14.24 11.17 -9.26
N TYR A 453 13.85 11.39 -10.49
CA TYR A 453 12.90 12.45 -10.84
C TYR A 453 11.93 11.96 -11.91
N THR A 454 10.70 12.43 -11.80
CA THR A 454 9.61 12.08 -12.71
C THR A 454 8.97 13.36 -13.21
N ASN A 455 8.77 13.44 -14.51
CA ASN A 455 7.96 14.45 -15.15
C ASN A 455 6.77 13.76 -15.82
N ALA A 456 5.56 14.22 -15.50
CA ALA A 456 4.35 13.68 -16.10
C ALA A 456 3.41 14.80 -16.52
N TYR A 457 2.75 14.62 -17.64
CA TYR A 457 1.68 15.50 -18.04
C TYR A 457 0.44 14.71 -18.45
N THR A 458 -0.71 15.27 -18.13
CA THR A 458 -2.02 14.79 -18.57
C THR A 458 -2.75 15.94 -19.25
N PHE A 459 -3.24 15.71 -20.43
CA PHE A 459 -4.04 16.67 -21.17
C PHE A 459 -5.35 16.03 -21.61
N ARG A 460 -6.47 16.68 -21.30
CA ARG A 460 -7.81 16.18 -21.56
C ARG A 460 -8.70 17.25 -22.19
N ASN A 461 -9.45 16.85 -23.21
CA ASN A 461 -10.53 17.63 -23.78
C ASN A 461 -11.84 16.86 -23.64
N THR A 462 -12.89 17.52 -23.22
CA THR A 462 -14.22 16.92 -23.08
C THR A 462 -15.32 17.83 -23.61
N LEU A 463 -16.36 17.21 -24.12
CA LEU A 463 -17.59 17.86 -24.54
C LEU A 463 -18.74 17.21 -23.81
N GLN A 464 -19.50 18.01 -23.07
CA GLN A 464 -20.67 17.56 -22.31
C GLN A 464 -21.91 18.32 -22.78
N TYR A 465 -22.96 17.56 -23.10
CA TYR A 465 -24.28 18.10 -23.33
C TYR A 465 -25.23 17.62 -22.24
N THR A 466 -25.99 18.56 -21.67
CA THR A 466 -27.06 18.25 -20.73
C THR A 466 -28.34 19.00 -21.13
N GLY A 467 -29.46 18.29 -21.25
CA GLY A 467 -30.74 18.87 -21.61
C GLY A 467 -31.88 18.21 -20.89
N GLU A 468 -32.88 19.04 -20.53
CA GLU A 468 -34.14 18.58 -19.97
C GLU A 468 -35.28 18.98 -20.93
N TYR A 469 -36.12 17.99 -21.32
CA TYR A 469 -37.14 18.16 -22.28
C TYR A 469 -38.52 17.82 -21.70
N ALA A 470 -39.47 18.71 -21.92
CA ALA A 470 -40.84 18.56 -21.43
C ALA A 470 -40.96 18.30 -19.92
N GLY A 471 -39.95 18.64 -19.12
CA GLY A 471 -39.94 18.34 -17.69
C GLY A 471 -39.98 16.85 -17.34
N LYS A 472 -39.70 15.97 -18.31
CA LYS A 472 -39.82 14.51 -18.16
C LYS A 472 -38.60 13.75 -18.61
N HIS A 473 -37.88 14.26 -19.58
CA HIS A 473 -36.74 13.60 -20.19
C HIS A 473 -35.46 14.35 -19.89
N TYR A 474 -34.55 13.74 -19.18
CA TYR A 474 -33.22 14.28 -18.99
C TYR A 474 -32.22 13.45 -19.79
N ILE A 475 -31.37 14.14 -20.55
CA ILE A 475 -30.32 13.55 -21.38
C ILE A 475 -28.99 14.18 -20.99
N SER A 476 -27.99 13.36 -20.72
CA SER A 476 -26.61 13.78 -20.56
C SER A 476 -25.74 12.96 -21.51
N LEU A 477 -25.01 13.65 -22.38
CA LEU A 477 -24.04 13.06 -23.30
C LEU A 477 -22.67 13.64 -22.94
N PHE A 478 -21.67 12.80 -22.88
CA PHE A 478 -20.30 13.17 -22.54
C PHE A 478 -19.34 12.42 -23.42
N ALA A 479 -18.38 13.11 -24.02
CA ALA A 479 -17.32 12.51 -24.83
C ALA A 479 -16.00 13.26 -24.60
N GLY A 480 -14.89 12.56 -24.75
CA GLY A 480 -13.60 13.19 -24.58
C GLY A 480 -12.43 12.35 -25.07
N GLN A 481 -11.29 13.00 -25.04
CA GLN A 481 -9.97 12.38 -25.24
C GLN A 481 -9.04 12.76 -24.10
N GLU A 482 -8.07 11.88 -23.82
CA GLU A 482 -7.04 12.08 -22.82
C GLU A 482 -5.71 11.55 -23.34
N ILE A 483 -4.66 12.32 -23.14
CA ILE A 483 -3.29 11.93 -23.46
C ILE A 483 -2.47 12.06 -22.16
N GLN A 484 -1.65 11.06 -21.90
CA GLN A 484 -0.76 11.01 -20.75
C GLN A 484 0.63 10.61 -21.20
N GLU A 485 1.64 11.27 -20.69
CA GLU A 485 3.02 10.84 -20.80
C GLU A 485 3.70 11.01 -19.44
N ARG A 486 4.49 10.02 -19.07
CA ARG A 486 5.31 10.02 -17.88
C ARG A 486 6.71 9.58 -18.25
N THR A 487 7.68 10.39 -17.89
CA THR A 487 9.11 10.08 -18.01
C THR A 487 9.73 10.08 -16.63
N ALA A 488 10.37 8.98 -16.27
CA ALA A 488 11.06 8.83 -15.01
C ALA A 488 12.54 8.50 -15.27
N TYR A 489 13.40 9.11 -14.46
CA TYR A 489 14.83 8.88 -14.43
C TYR A 489 15.21 8.47 -13.03
N ASN A 490 16.14 7.54 -12.90
CA ASN A 490 16.73 7.15 -11.64
C ASN A 490 18.23 6.95 -11.79
N SER A 491 18.93 7.17 -10.70
CA SER A 491 20.34 6.82 -10.53
C SER A 491 20.55 6.32 -9.13
N PHE A 492 21.45 5.37 -8.95
CA PHE A 492 21.87 4.93 -7.65
C PHE A 492 23.40 4.78 -7.61
N ASN A 493 23.94 4.91 -6.41
CA ASN A 493 25.33 4.75 -6.11
C ASN A 493 25.49 4.03 -4.76
N TYR A 494 26.39 3.06 -4.70
CA TYR A 494 26.75 2.34 -3.49
C TYR A 494 28.23 2.51 -3.22
N SER A 495 28.56 2.96 -2.03
CA SER A 495 29.92 3.02 -1.53
C SER A 495 30.07 2.07 -0.35
N PRO A 496 30.83 0.98 -0.48
CA PRO A 496 31.06 0.03 0.60
C PRO A 496 31.96 0.59 1.72
N VAL A 497 32.63 1.70 1.48
CA VAL A 497 33.44 2.41 2.48
C VAL A 497 32.90 3.83 2.65
N PHE A 498 32.33 4.11 3.80
CA PHE A 498 31.83 5.43 4.16
C PHE A 498 32.27 5.83 5.56
N ASP A 499 33.07 6.88 5.61
CA ASP A 499 33.47 7.52 6.85
C ASP A 499 32.43 8.54 7.26
N GLU A 500 31.60 8.23 8.27
CA GLU A 500 30.53 9.10 8.73
C GLU A 500 31.04 10.42 9.31
N GLU A 501 32.18 10.41 9.97
CA GLU A 501 32.75 11.57 10.65
C GLU A 501 33.29 12.58 9.64
N HIS A 502 34.10 12.11 8.68
CA HIS A 502 34.70 12.95 7.66
C HIS A 502 33.88 13.04 6.37
N ARG A 503 32.79 12.26 6.24
CA ARG A 503 31.95 12.15 5.04
C ARG A 503 32.70 11.79 3.78
N ILE A 504 33.70 10.94 3.93
CA ILE A 504 34.52 10.43 2.83
C ILE A 504 33.90 9.14 2.34
N VAL A 505 33.72 9.02 1.02
CA VAL A 505 33.32 7.80 0.32
C VAL A 505 34.51 7.21 -0.37
N GLY A 506 34.60 5.89 -0.35
CA GLY A 506 35.74 5.18 -0.96
C GLY A 506 35.36 3.76 -1.37
N PHE A 507 36.36 3.11 -1.91
CA PHE A 507 36.36 1.66 -2.14
C PHE A 507 37.42 1.04 -1.22
N PRO A 508 37.15 -0.16 -0.70
CA PRO A 508 38.19 -0.86 0.09
C PRO A 508 39.44 -1.02 -0.77
N GLU A 509 40.61 -0.74 -0.19
CA GLU A 509 41.90 -1.20 -0.75
C GLU A 509 41.86 -2.73 -0.70
N MET A 510 41.70 -3.34 -1.85
CA MET A 510 41.45 -4.76 -1.97
C MET A 510 42.79 -5.49 -2.19
N ASP A 511 43.70 -5.50 -1.22
CA ASP A 511 44.83 -6.41 -1.25
C ASP A 511 44.31 -7.86 -1.17
N GLY A 512 44.49 -8.59 -2.30
CA GLY A 512 44.14 -10.00 -2.40
C GLY A 512 42.79 -10.38 -2.96
N ILE A 513 41.96 -9.41 -3.35
CA ILE A 513 40.72 -9.69 -4.12
C ILE A 513 40.99 -9.48 -5.59
N ASP A 514 40.82 -10.54 -6.39
CA ASP A 514 40.87 -10.47 -7.83
C ASP A 514 39.80 -9.50 -8.31
N GLY A 515 40.12 -8.48 -9.06
CA GLY A 515 39.16 -7.48 -9.62
C GLY A 515 38.02 -8.10 -10.39
N SER A 516 38.07 -9.38 -10.75
CA SER A 516 36.99 -10.16 -11.36
C SER A 516 35.84 -10.45 -10.37
N GLU A 517 36.05 -10.37 -9.06
CA GLU A 517 35.01 -10.57 -8.05
C GLU A 517 34.19 -9.30 -7.75
N ILE A 518 34.63 -8.14 -8.23
CA ILE A 518 33.90 -6.89 -8.01
C ILE A 518 32.74 -6.80 -8.97
N ASN A 519 31.52 -6.87 -8.43
CA ASN A 519 30.33 -6.58 -9.22
C ASN A 519 30.12 -5.05 -9.35
N TYR A 520 30.76 -4.44 -10.33
CA TYR A 520 30.64 -2.98 -10.58
C TYR A 520 29.21 -2.52 -10.84
N ASN A 521 28.30 -3.40 -11.32
CA ASN A 521 26.88 -3.09 -11.48
C ASN A 521 26.17 -2.90 -10.14
N ALA A 522 26.70 -3.48 -9.06
CA ALA A 522 26.17 -3.27 -7.73
C ALA A 522 26.57 -1.93 -7.12
N LEU A 523 27.60 -1.27 -7.69
CA LEU A 523 28.13 -0.01 -7.18
C LEU A 523 27.37 1.22 -7.69
N GLY A 524 26.70 1.12 -8.82
CA GLY A 524 25.89 2.23 -9.33
C GLY A 524 25.27 1.96 -10.70
N GLY A 525 24.28 2.76 -11.03
CA GLY A 525 23.60 2.65 -12.30
C GLY A 525 22.61 3.78 -12.55
N THR A 526 22.14 3.88 -13.77
CA THR A 526 21.12 4.83 -14.18
C THR A 526 20.02 4.13 -14.96
N GLY A 527 18.79 4.62 -14.80
CA GLY A 527 17.65 4.10 -15.54
C GLY A 527 16.77 5.22 -16.08
N LYS A 528 16.10 4.95 -17.18
CA LYS A 528 15.06 5.80 -17.75
C LYS A 528 13.87 4.95 -18.14
N SER A 529 12.68 5.35 -17.72
CA SER A 529 11.43 4.75 -18.19
C SER A 529 10.50 5.81 -18.77
N VAL A 530 9.79 5.46 -19.83
CA VAL A 530 8.79 6.29 -20.47
C VAL A 530 7.52 5.47 -20.58
N SER A 531 6.38 6.07 -20.28
CA SER A 531 5.06 5.44 -20.41
C SER A 531 4.10 6.43 -21.05
N LYS A 532 3.40 6.01 -22.10
CA LYS A 532 2.46 6.83 -22.84
C LYS A 532 1.11 6.13 -22.93
N MET A 533 0.07 6.91 -22.76
CA MET A 533 -1.33 6.44 -22.91
C MET A 533 -2.14 7.44 -23.73
N SER A 534 -3.02 6.91 -24.56
CA SER A 534 -4.02 7.68 -25.28
C SER A 534 -5.39 7.01 -25.10
N SER A 535 -6.40 7.81 -24.81
CA SER A 535 -7.73 7.32 -24.49
C SER A 535 -8.80 8.13 -25.16
N PHE A 536 -9.84 7.47 -25.67
CA PHE A 536 -11.07 8.06 -26.15
C PHE A 536 -12.25 7.48 -25.37
N PHE A 537 -13.18 8.31 -24.94
CA PHE A 537 -14.27 7.86 -24.12
C PHE A 537 -15.57 8.62 -24.41
N ALA A 538 -16.67 7.93 -24.21
CA ALA A 538 -18.00 8.48 -24.31
C ALA A 538 -18.92 7.86 -23.27
N ASN A 539 -19.88 8.64 -22.78
CA ASN A 539 -20.90 8.18 -21.82
C ASN A 539 -22.23 8.86 -22.17
N ALA A 540 -23.31 8.14 -22.01
CA ALA A 540 -24.67 8.63 -22.21
C ALA A 540 -25.52 8.23 -21.02
N SER A 541 -26.33 9.17 -20.52
CA SER A 541 -27.32 8.93 -19.48
C SER A 541 -28.67 9.48 -19.91
N TYR A 542 -29.68 8.65 -19.78
CA TYR A 542 -31.08 9.03 -20.03
C TYR A 542 -31.89 8.75 -18.77
N SER A 543 -32.68 9.74 -18.37
CA SER A 543 -33.63 9.60 -17.25
C SER A 543 -35.02 10.01 -17.70
N TYR A 544 -36.02 9.15 -17.43
CA TYR A 544 -37.42 9.44 -17.64
C TYR A 544 -38.15 9.68 -16.30
N LEU A 545 -38.62 10.91 -16.09
CA LEU A 545 -39.32 11.37 -14.87
C LEU A 545 -38.49 11.15 -13.58
N ASP A 546 -37.19 11.02 -13.68
CA ASP A 546 -36.30 10.57 -12.61
C ASP A 546 -36.74 9.24 -11.96
N LYS A 547 -37.55 8.45 -12.64
CA LYS A 547 -37.99 7.12 -12.25
C LYS A 547 -37.12 6.04 -12.83
N TYR A 548 -36.85 6.08 -14.12
CA TYR A 548 -36.08 5.08 -14.86
C TYR A 548 -34.85 5.73 -15.43
N ILE A 549 -33.71 5.27 -15.03
CA ILE A 549 -32.41 5.80 -15.47
C ILE A 549 -31.66 4.69 -16.18
N LEU A 550 -31.18 4.98 -17.37
CA LEU A 550 -30.30 4.13 -18.19
C LEU A 550 -28.99 4.88 -18.41
N THR A 551 -27.87 4.24 -18.12
CA THR A 551 -26.53 4.76 -18.43
C THR A 551 -25.77 3.76 -19.28
N GLY A 552 -24.91 4.28 -20.16
CA GLY A 552 -23.96 3.47 -20.93
C GLY A 552 -22.67 4.26 -21.10
N ALA A 553 -21.53 3.59 -20.98
CA ALA A 553 -20.23 4.18 -21.27
C ALA A 553 -19.39 3.25 -22.14
N LEU A 554 -18.55 3.87 -22.96
CA LEU A 554 -17.57 3.23 -23.82
C LEU A 554 -16.24 3.96 -23.64
N ARG A 555 -15.15 3.21 -23.51
CA ARG A 555 -13.82 3.76 -23.48
C ARG A 555 -12.88 2.87 -24.31
N TYR A 556 -11.95 3.51 -24.99
CA TYR A 556 -10.96 2.89 -25.83
C TYR A 556 -9.58 3.38 -25.43
N ASP A 557 -8.85 2.53 -24.69
CA ASP A 557 -7.55 2.85 -24.10
C ASP A 557 -6.43 2.17 -24.86
N GLY A 558 -5.37 2.93 -25.19
CA GLY A 558 -4.14 2.46 -25.77
C GLY A 558 -2.92 2.77 -24.91
N SER A 559 -1.99 1.83 -24.85
CA SER A 559 -0.73 1.94 -24.09
C SER A 559 0.45 1.45 -24.91
N ASP A 560 1.61 2.10 -24.77
CA ASP A 560 2.86 1.74 -25.42
C ASP A 560 3.55 0.49 -24.86
N ILE A 561 3.11 0.01 -23.68
CA ILE A 561 3.68 -1.18 -23.01
C ILE A 561 2.97 -2.49 -23.39
N ILE A 562 1.93 -2.45 -24.21
CA ILE A 562 1.21 -3.61 -24.72
C ILE A 562 1.69 -3.98 -26.13
N GLY A 563 1.68 -5.27 -26.45
CA GLY A 563 2.05 -5.77 -27.78
C GLY A 563 1.24 -5.13 -28.90
N ASN A 564 1.85 -4.93 -30.06
CA ASN A 564 1.30 -4.17 -31.20
C ASN A 564 -0.12 -4.58 -31.60
N ASP A 565 -0.44 -5.86 -31.51
CA ASP A 565 -1.74 -6.40 -31.93
C ASP A 565 -2.87 -6.15 -30.91
N ASN A 566 -2.53 -5.80 -29.67
CA ASN A 566 -3.47 -5.64 -28.56
C ASN A 566 -3.33 -4.28 -27.85
N GLN A 567 -2.69 -3.29 -28.48
CA GLN A 567 -2.42 -1.98 -27.84
C GLN A 567 -3.67 -1.30 -27.34
N PHE A 568 -4.78 -1.39 -28.09
CA PHE A 568 -6.03 -0.77 -27.73
C PHE A 568 -7.06 -1.80 -27.30
N THR A 569 -7.75 -1.52 -26.18
CA THR A 569 -8.83 -2.37 -25.68
C THR A 569 -10.13 -1.57 -25.50
N PRO A 570 -11.26 -2.07 -26.05
CA PRO A 570 -12.57 -1.48 -25.82
C PRO A 570 -13.14 -1.95 -24.47
N LEU A 571 -13.53 -1.01 -23.65
CA LEU A 571 -14.18 -1.22 -22.37
C LEU A 571 -15.55 -0.56 -22.39
N TRP A 572 -16.57 -1.23 -21.85
CA TRP A 572 -17.91 -0.71 -21.87
C TRP A 572 -18.72 -1.16 -20.64
N ASN A 573 -19.75 -0.38 -20.32
CA ASN A 573 -20.72 -0.77 -19.30
C ASN A 573 -22.11 -0.26 -19.62
N VAL A 574 -23.10 -0.90 -18.97
CA VAL A 574 -24.49 -0.48 -18.93
C VAL A 574 -24.97 -0.51 -17.49
N GLY A 575 -25.66 0.53 -17.07
CA GLY A 575 -26.27 0.65 -15.75
C GLY A 575 -27.74 1.01 -15.83
N LEU A 576 -28.53 0.45 -14.94
CA LEU A 576 -29.96 0.68 -14.80
C LEU A 576 -30.26 1.10 -13.35
N ARG A 577 -31.18 2.05 -13.19
CA ARG A 577 -31.74 2.43 -11.89
C ARG A 577 -33.21 2.67 -11.99
N TRP A 578 -33.96 2.12 -11.04
CA TRP A 578 -35.36 2.34 -10.86
C TRP A 578 -35.64 2.98 -9.50
N ASN A 579 -36.10 4.23 -9.51
CA ASN A 579 -36.46 4.97 -8.31
C ASN A 579 -37.94 4.68 -7.99
N LEU A 580 -38.16 3.59 -7.24
CA LEU A 580 -39.52 3.11 -6.91
C LEU A 580 -40.30 4.13 -6.07
N HIS A 581 -39.64 4.89 -5.18
CA HIS A 581 -40.30 5.91 -4.35
C HIS A 581 -40.99 7.01 -5.17
N ARG A 582 -40.60 7.20 -6.44
CA ARG A 582 -41.25 8.15 -7.36
C ARG A 582 -42.47 7.57 -8.09
N GLU A 583 -42.80 6.28 -7.88
CA GLU A 583 -43.96 5.65 -8.48
C GLU A 583 -45.27 6.01 -7.75
N GLU A 584 -46.36 6.06 -8.49
CA GLU A 584 -47.69 6.47 -7.96
C GLU A 584 -48.15 5.54 -6.83
N PHE A 585 -47.86 4.24 -6.92
CA PHE A 585 -48.21 3.26 -5.88
C PHE A 585 -47.45 3.44 -4.58
N MET A 586 -46.22 4.03 -4.64
CA MET A 586 -45.37 4.28 -3.47
C MET A 586 -45.77 5.57 -2.74
N LYS A 587 -46.43 6.51 -3.37
CA LYS A 587 -46.83 7.77 -2.73
C LYS A 587 -47.73 7.60 -1.50
N ARG A 588 -48.33 6.43 -1.32
CA ARG A 588 -49.13 6.10 -0.12
C ARG A 588 -48.25 5.89 1.12
N TRP A 589 -46.96 5.55 0.93
CA TRP A 589 -46.02 5.24 1.99
C TRP A 589 -45.16 6.47 2.29
N MET A 590 -45.77 7.47 2.93
CA MET A 590 -45.12 8.77 3.22
C MET A 590 -43.90 8.65 4.14
N TRP A 591 -43.70 7.49 4.76
CA TRP A 591 -42.53 7.19 5.58
C TRP A 591 -41.33 6.65 4.79
N VAL A 592 -41.49 6.43 3.49
CA VAL A 592 -40.40 6.05 2.57
C VAL A 592 -39.91 7.30 1.85
N ASP A 593 -38.76 7.77 2.18
CA ASP A 593 -38.12 8.94 1.56
C ASP A 593 -37.42 8.57 0.26
N GLN A 594 -36.71 7.44 0.26
CA GLN A 594 -36.01 6.89 -0.90
C GLN A 594 -36.17 5.36 -0.93
N PHE A 595 -36.50 4.84 -2.10
CA PHE A 595 -36.41 3.41 -2.40
C PHE A 595 -36.04 3.27 -3.86
N ALA A 596 -34.83 2.74 -4.10
CA ALA A 596 -34.30 2.53 -5.44
C ALA A 596 -33.62 1.18 -5.55
N VAL A 597 -33.77 0.55 -6.70
CA VAL A 597 -33.03 -0.64 -7.12
C VAL A 597 -32.15 -0.25 -8.30
N ARG A 598 -30.93 -0.71 -8.29
CA ARG A 598 -29.96 -0.44 -9.36
C ARG A 598 -29.23 -1.73 -9.73
N GLY A 599 -28.78 -1.80 -10.98
CA GLY A 599 -27.96 -2.88 -11.48
C GLY A 599 -27.01 -2.38 -12.54
N GLY A 600 -25.83 -2.97 -12.57
CA GLY A 600 -24.78 -2.63 -13.52
C GLY A 600 -24.08 -3.88 -14.02
N PHE A 601 -23.67 -3.83 -15.28
CA PHE A 601 -22.87 -4.83 -15.93
C PHE A 601 -21.88 -4.17 -16.88
N GLY A 602 -20.63 -4.64 -16.88
CA GLY A 602 -19.65 -4.08 -17.79
C GLY A 602 -18.27 -4.72 -17.65
N TYR A 603 -17.35 -4.17 -18.42
CA TYR A 603 -15.95 -4.59 -18.44
C TYR A 603 -15.05 -3.41 -18.12
N THR A 604 -14.09 -3.66 -17.21
CA THR A 604 -12.93 -2.80 -16.95
C THR A 604 -11.66 -3.58 -17.25
N GLY A 605 -10.51 -2.94 -17.33
CA GLY A 605 -9.25 -3.60 -17.61
C GLY A 605 -8.20 -3.27 -16.58
N SER A 606 -7.12 -4.05 -16.57
CA SER A 606 -5.87 -3.69 -15.91
C SER A 606 -4.69 -4.11 -16.74
N ILE A 607 -3.55 -3.46 -16.53
CA ILE A 607 -2.30 -3.73 -17.23
C ILE A 607 -1.21 -4.01 -16.21
N ASP A 608 -0.45 -5.07 -16.46
CA ASP A 608 0.77 -5.32 -15.69
C ASP A 608 1.96 -4.74 -16.45
N LYS A 609 2.61 -3.76 -15.86
CA LYS A 609 3.76 -3.05 -16.45
C LYS A 609 5.03 -3.89 -16.51
N ASN A 610 5.05 -5.05 -15.84
CA ASN A 610 6.20 -5.94 -15.79
C ASN A 610 6.22 -6.95 -16.94
N ALA A 611 5.11 -7.13 -17.63
CA ALA A 611 5.01 -8.01 -18.78
C ALA A 611 5.37 -7.26 -20.07
N LEU A 612 6.58 -7.47 -20.57
CA LEU A 612 7.06 -6.79 -21.77
C LEU A 612 6.85 -7.65 -23.03
N PRO A 613 6.35 -7.06 -24.14
CA PRO A 613 6.12 -7.78 -25.38
C PRO A 613 7.41 -8.01 -26.21
N PHE A 614 8.55 -7.46 -25.80
CA PHE A 614 9.82 -7.54 -26.51
C PHE A 614 10.90 -8.21 -25.67
N VAL A 615 11.97 -8.65 -26.36
CA VAL A 615 13.16 -9.22 -25.71
C VAL A 615 13.88 -8.15 -24.91
N VAL A 616 14.09 -8.39 -23.63
CA VAL A 616 14.99 -7.57 -22.81
C VAL A 616 16.28 -8.36 -22.60
N MET A 617 17.39 -7.78 -22.98
CA MET A 617 18.71 -8.36 -22.77
C MET A 617 19.38 -7.73 -21.56
N THR A 618 19.92 -8.55 -20.68
CA THR A 618 20.78 -8.10 -19.59
C THR A 618 22.23 -8.32 -19.99
N LEU A 619 23.00 -7.25 -20.04
CA LEU A 619 24.43 -7.33 -20.30
C LEU A 619 25.15 -7.57 -18.97
N GLY A 620 25.85 -8.69 -18.85
CA GLY A 620 26.65 -9.00 -17.67
C GLY A 620 28.10 -8.55 -17.88
N GLN A 621 28.68 -7.92 -16.89
CA GLN A 621 30.09 -7.45 -16.96
C GLN A 621 31.11 -8.60 -16.87
N SER A 622 30.72 -9.75 -16.32
CA SER A 622 31.63 -10.89 -16.10
C SER A 622 31.80 -11.82 -17.31
N VAL A 623 30.97 -11.69 -18.33
CA VAL A 623 31.06 -12.55 -19.51
C VAL A 623 31.57 -11.71 -20.69
N ILE A 624 32.87 -11.79 -20.93
CA ILE A 624 33.53 -11.16 -22.04
C ILE A 624 33.86 -12.25 -23.06
N TYR A 625 33.34 -12.12 -24.27
CA TYR A 625 33.73 -12.96 -25.40
C TYR A 625 34.47 -12.08 -26.43
N ASP A 626 35.69 -12.45 -26.73
CA ASP A 626 36.56 -11.70 -27.65
C ASP A 626 36.64 -10.19 -27.34
N GLY A 627 36.79 -9.85 -26.06
CA GLY A 627 36.92 -8.46 -25.57
C GLY A 627 35.59 -7.65 -25.62
N GLN A 628 34.46 -8.28 -25.90
CA GLN A 628 33.15 -7.63 -25.91
C GLN A 628 32.22 -8.19 -24.83
N THR A 629 31.48 -7.28 -24.21
CA THR A 629 30.42 -7.67 -23.25
C THR A 629 29.30 -8.40 -23.98
N VAL A 630 28.98 -9.62 -23.56
CA VAL A 630 27.90 -10.41 -24.13
C VAL A 630 26.70 -10.44 -23.20
N PRO A 631 25.47 -10.61 -23.71
CA PRO A 631 24.30 -10.77 -22.90
C PRO A 631 24.42 -12.01 -22.00
N THR A 632 24.20 -11.83 -20.70
CA THR A 632 24.19 -12.94 -19.73
C THR A 632 22.82 -13.56 -19.60
N SER A 633 21.78 -12.79 -19.85
CA SER A 633 20.42 -13.29 -19.89
C SER A 633 19.55 -12.45 -20.83
N PHE A 634 18.49 -13.06 -21.33
CA PHE A 634 17.43 -12.36 -22.07
C PHE A 634 16.07 -12.90 -21.63
N SER A 635 15.10 -11.99 -21.51
CA SER A 635 13.72 -12.36 -21.27
C SER A 635 13.08 -12.84 -22.57
N TYR A 636 12.26 -13.89 -22.51
CA TYR A 636 11.42 -14.22 -23.66
C TYR A 636 10.36 -13.12 -23.85
N PRO A 637 10.20 -12.63 -25.09
CA PRO A 637 9.09 -11.74 -25.38
C PRO A 637 7.79 -12.53 -25.28
N ASN A 638 6.76 -11.89 -24.76
CA ASN A 638 5.40 -12.38 -24.95
C ASN A 638 4.62 -11.38 -25.83
N PRO A 639 4.70 -11.50 -27.17
CA PRO A 639 3.99 -10.59 -28.07
C PRO A 639 2.46 -10.71 -27.92
N ASN A 640 1.98 -11.77 -27.30
CA ASN A 640 0.56 -12.02 -27.08
C ASN A 640 0.05 -11.48 -25.74
N VAL A 641 0.86 -10.73 -24.99
CA VAL A 641 0.40 -10.09 -23.75
C VAL A 641 -0.86 -9.28 -24.03
N LYS A 642 -1.90 -9.59 -23.28
CA LYS A 642 -3.20 -8.93 -23.33
C LYS A 642 -3.46 -8.13 -22.08
N TRP A 643 -4.39 -7.20 -22.21
CA TRP A 643 -5.02 -6.58 -21.04
C TRP A 643 -5.72 -7.65 -20.19
N GLN A 644 -5.53 -7.58 -18.89
CA GLN A 644 -6.38 -8.33 -17.97
C GLN A 644 -7.77 -7.68 -18.00
N THR A 645 -8.81 -8.47 -18.21
CA THR A 645 -10.17 -7.96 -18.38
C THR A 645 -11.04 -8.39 -17.18
N LYS A 646 -11.56 -7.41 -16.45
CA LYS A 646 -12.50 -7.64 -15.35
C LYS A 646 -13.92 -7.43 -15.82
N GLN A 647 -14.70 -8.50 -15.80
CA GLN A 647 -16.15 -8.48 -15.91
C GLN A 647 -16.73 -8.15 -14.54
N ASP A 648 -17.58 -7.14 -14.46
CA ASP A 648 -18.19 -6.67 -13.23
C ASP A 648 -19.70 -6.72 -13.35
N MET A 649 -20.38 -7.35 -12.39
CA MET A 649 -21.83 -7.37 -12.24
C MET A 649 -22.16 -6.95 -10.82
N ASN A 650 -23.06 -6.00 -10.67
CA ASN A 650 -23.57 -5.60 -9.38
C ASN A 650 -25.09 -5.37 -9.39
N VAL A 651 -25.69 -5.60 -8.21
CA VAL A 651 -27.09 -5.26 -7.93
C VAL A 651 -27.12 -4.57 -6.57
N GLY A 652 -27.81 -3.44 -6.49
CA GLY A 652 -27.89 -2.63 -5.27
C GLY A 652 -29.30 -2.19 -4.95
N LEU A 653 -29.55 -1.99 -3.68
CA LEU A 653 -30.78 -1.45 -3.11
C LEU A 653 -30.42 -0.28 -2.20
N ASP A 654 -31.08 0.86 -2.41
CA ASP A 654 -30.95 2.05 -1.59
C ASP A 654 -32.31 2.34 -0.95
N LEU A 655 -32.39 2.39 0.38
CA LEU A 655 -33.62 2.62 1.14
C LEU A 655 -33.38 3.69 2.20
N SER A 656 -34.22 4.72 2.23
CA SER A 656 -34.22 5.73 3.29
C SER A 656 -35.64 5.92 3.81
N LEU A 657 -35.78 5.98 5.12
CA LEU A 657 -37.06 5.98 5.81
C LEU A 657 -37.12 7.05 6.90
N PHE A 658 -38.32 7.53 7.21
CA PHE A 658 -38.64 8.39 8.34
C PHE A 658 -37.89 9.73 8.34
N ASP A 659 -37.99 10.48 7.26
CA ASP A 659 -37.23 11.74 7.04
C ASP A 659 -35.72 11.51 7.10
N TYR A 660 -35.21 10.49 6.37
CA TYR A 660 -33.80 10.08 6.33
C TYR A 660 -33.21 9.75 7.70
N ARG A 661 -34.05 9.28 8.63
CA ARG A 661 -33.53 8.80 9.94
C ARG A 661 -32.96 7.41 9.89
N LEU A 662 -33.46 6.58 9.00
CA LEU A 662 -32.90 5.27 8.73
C LEU A 662 -32.46 5.22 7.27
N GLU A 663 -31.22 4.91 7.02
CA GLU A 663 -30.62 4.76 5.71
C GLU A 663 -30.03 3.35 5.60
N LEU A 664 -30.41 2.58 4.60
CA LEU A 664 -29.92 1.23 4.35
C LEU A 664 -29.48 1.11 2.90
N GLY A 665 -28.23 0.75 2.70
CA GLY A 665 -27.65 0.37 1.42
C GLY A 665 -27.29 -1.11 1.43
N VAL A 666 -27.74 -1.88 0.44
CA VAL A 666 -27.35 -3.28 0.27
C VAL A 666 -26.84 -3.47 -1.15
N ASN A 667 -25.65 -4.03 -1.29
CA ASN A 667 -25.05 -4.32 -2.59
C ASN A 667 -24.58 -5.77 -2.64
N TYR A 668 -24.84 -6.43 -3.76
CA TYR A 668 -24.24 -7.69 -4.15
C TYR A 668 -23.40 -7.47 -5.39
N TYR A 669 -22.19 -7.99 -5.41
CA TYR A 669 -21.31 -7.96 -6.56
C TYR A 669 -20.78 -9.35 -6.92
N HIS A 670 -20.51 -9.55 -8.21
CA HIS A 670 -19.86 -10.73 -8.74
C HIS A 670 -18.93 -10.32 -9.87
N ASN A 671 -17.63 -10.45 -9.62
CA ASN A 671 -16.57 -10.00 -10.51
C ASN A 671 -15.72 -11.18 -10.96
N ILE A 672 -15.36 -11.19 -12.24
CA ILE A 672 -14.48 -12.19 -12.82
C ILE A 672 -13.37 -11.46 -13.57
N THR A 673 -12.13 -11.56 -13.08
CA THR A 673 -10.98 -11.08 -13.83
C THR A 673 -10.40 -12.22 -14.62
N ARG A 674 -10.36 -12.08 -15.94
CA ARG A 674 -9.84 -13.05 -16.88
C ARG A 674 -8.49 -12.60 -17.45
N ASP A 675 -7.79 -13.56 -18.05
CA ASP A 675 -6.48 -13.33 -18.67
C ASP A 675 -5.47 -12.74 -17.67
N VAL A 676 -5.54 -13.15 -16.39
CA VAL A 676 -4.63 -12.71 -15.35
C VAL A 676 -3.24 -13.28 -15.64
N LEU A 677 -2.23 -12.41 -15.54
CA LEU A 677 -0.83 -12.79 -15.73
C LEU A 677 -0.33 -13.60 -14.54
N ASP A 678 0.30 -14.73 -14.83
CA ASP A 678 0.98 -15.58 -13.85
C ASP A 678 2.24 -16.20 -14.47
N ARG A 679 3.12 -16.71 -13.63
CA ARG A 679 4.35 -17.38 -14.02
C ARG A 679 4.04 -18.85 -14.32
N LYS A 680 4.31 -19.25 -15.55
CA LYS A 680 4.17 -20.64 -16.01
C LYS A 680 5.53 -21.30 -16.06
N ALA A 681 5.68 -22.41 -15.36
CA ALA A 681 6.89 -23.22 -15.42
C ALA A 681 7.11 -23.79 -16.82
N LEU A 682 8.33 -23.69 -17.30
CA LEU A 682 8.75 -24.23 -18.59
C LEU A 682 9.61 -25.49 -18.41
N PRO A 683 9.58 -26.41 -19.37
CA PRO A 683 10.53 -27.52 -19.40
C PRO A 683 11.98 -26.99 -19.42
N TYR A 684 12.87 -27.65 -18.71
CA TYR A 684 14.31 -27.28 -18.68
C TYR A 684 14.96 -27.27 -20.07
N SER A 685 14.42 -28.03 -21.02
CA SER A 685 14.86 -28.04 -22.41
C SER A 685 14.64 -26.70 -23.15
N SER A 686 13.79 -25.82 -22.62
CA SER A 686 13.59 -24.47 -23.18
C SER A 686 14.73 -23.50 -22.83
N GLY A 687 15.65 -23.87 -21.93
CA GLY A 687 16.71 -23.02 -21.42
C GLY A 687 16.25 -22.00 -20.39
N ARG A 688 14.99 -22.11 -19.90
CA ARG A 688 14.42 -21.24 -18.87
C ARG A 688 13.49 -22.02 -17.94
N SER A 689 13.36 -21.53 -16.73
CA SER A 689 12.49 -22.13 -15.72
C SER A 689 11.03 -21.68 -15.84
N GLU A 690 10.77 -20.44 -16.29
CA GLU A 690 9.42 -19.85 -16.31
C GLU A 690 9.23 -18.80 -17.40
N VAL A 691 7.97 -18.54 -17.74
CA VAL A 691 7.51 -17.43 -18.60
C VAL A 691 6.24 -16.82 -18.02
N THR A 692 6.05 -15.52 -18.16
CA THR A 692 4.83 -14.82 -17.75
C THR A 692 3.81 -14.86 -18.88
N GLU A 693 2.66 -15.49 -18.65
CA GLU A 693 1.54 -15.60 -19.61
C GLU A 693 0.19 -15.24 -18.96
N ASN A 694 -0.80 -14.90 -19.78
CA ASN A 694 -2.18 -14.72 -19.34
C ASN A 694 -2.85 -16.10 -19.17
N VAL A 695 -2.82 -16.68 -17.98
CA VAL A 695 -3.23 -18.09 -17.75
C VAL A 695 -4.23 -18.30 -16.62
N ALA A 696 -4.47 -17.30 -15.77
CA ALA A 696 -5.32 -17.47 -14.59
C ALA A 696 -6.59 -16.61 -14.66
N ASP A 697 -7.59 -16.99 -13.88
CA ASP A 697 -8.80 -16.22 -13.62
C ASP A 697 -8.97 -15.99 -12.12
N ILE A 698 -9.51 -14.82 -11.73
CA ILE A 698 -9.83 -14.49 -10.34
C ILE A 698 -11.31 -14.19 -10.23
N TYR A 699 -11.98 -14.81 -9.27
CA TYR A 699 -13.39 -14.62 -8.94
C TYR A 699 -13.49 -13.89 -7.60
N ASN A 700 -14.25 -12.79 -7.58
CA ASN A 700 -14.61 -12.05 -6.37
C ASN A 700 -16.12 -11.89 -6.31
N SER A 701 -16.74 -12.34 -5.24
CA SER A 701 -18.16 -12.11 -5.00
C SER A 701 -18.41 -11.73 -3.55
N GLY A 702 -19.42 -10.89 -3.31
CA GLY A 702 -19.66 -10.48 -1.94
C GLY A 702 -20.88 -9.61 -1.74
N TRP A 703 -21.16 -9.37 -0.46
CA TRP A 703 -22.23 -8.52 0.03
C TRP A 703 -21.64 -7.33 0.78
N GLU A 704 -22.17 -6.16 0.53
CA GLU A 704 -21.90 -4.93 1.27
C GLU A 704 -23.19 -4.39 1.83
N ILE A 705 -23.24 -4.13 3.14
CA ILE A 705 -24.41 -3.59 3.83
C ILE A 705 -23.96 -2.36 4.61
N ASP A 706 -24.59 -1.23 4.34
CA ASP A 706 -24.37 0.05 5.01
C ASP A 706 -25.66 0.43 5.74
N LEU A 707 -25.60 0.68 7.03
CA LEU A 707 -26.71 1.09 7.86
C LEU A 707 -26.39 2.40 8.56
N GLY A 708 -27.20 3.42 8.34
CA GLY A 708 -27.16 4.70 9.03
C GLY A 708 -28.44 4.93 9.84
N VAL A 709 -28.34 5.35 11.09
CA VAL A 709 -29.50 5.63 11.94
C VAL A 709 -29.31 6.93 12.70
N THR A 710 -30.22 7.87 12.49
CA THR A 710 -30.33 9.08 13.33
C THR A 710 -31.25 8.78 14.52
N LEU A 711 -30.67 8.42 15.65
CA LEU A 711 -31.38 8.02 16.87
C LEU A 711 -32.13 9.20 17.51
N LEU A 712 -31.46 10.34 17.61
CA LEU A 712 -32.00 11.57 18.19
C LEU A 712 -31.64 12.75 17.28
N LYS A 713 -32.62 13.61 17.02
CA LYS A 713 -32.42 14.85 16.28
C LYS A 713 -33.31 15.92 16.85
N ASN A 714 -32.70 16.92 17.47
CA ASN A 714 -33.38 18.14 17.91
C ASN A 714 -32.58 19.37 17.49
N LYS A 715 -33.00 20.58 17.87
CA LYS A 715 -32.35 21.84 17.46
C LYS A 715 -30.90 21.99 17.95
N SER A 716 -30.56 21.33 19.05
CA SER A 716 -29.26 21.52 19.74
C SER A 716 -28.42 20.25 19.78
N PHE A 717 -28.98 19.08 19.45
CA PHE A 717 -28.32 17.80 19.58
C PHE A 717 -28.78 16.83 18.48
N GLN A 718 -27.82 16.19 17.83
CA GLN A 718 -28.06 15.11 16.91
C GLN A 718 -27.17 13.92 17.27
N TRP A 719 -27.78 12.73 17.37
CA TRP A 719 -27.06 11.48 17.55
C TRP A 719 -27.29 10.60 16.32
N TYR A 720 -26.23 10.43 15.53
CA TYR A 720 -26.18 9.57 14.36
C TYR A 720 -25.26 8.38 14.61
N ALA A 721 -25.70 7.19 14.27
CA ALA A 721 -24.92 5.97 14.31
C ALA A 721 -24.83 5.36 12.91
N LYS A 722 -23.64 4.90 12.52
CA LYS A 722 -23.40 4.20 11.26
C LYS A 722 -22.73 2.86 11.53
N ALA A 723 -23.17 1.82 10.84
CA ALA A 723 -22.55 0.50 10.82
C ALA A 723 -22.42 0.05 9.37
N ASN A 724 -21.33 -0.62 9.05
CA ASN A 724 -21.15 -1.27 7.77
C ASN A 724 -20.56 -2.67 7.94
N ILE A 725 -20.89 -3.55 7.02
CA ILE A 725 -20.32 -4.90 6.94
C ILE A 725 -20.09 -5.24 5.47
N ALA A 726 -18.96 -5.87 5.19
CA ALA A 726 -18.68 -6.42 3.88
C ALA A 726 -18.18 -7.86 4.01
N ILE A 727 -18.71 -8.74 3.18
CA ILE A 727 -18.31 -10.14 3.10
C ILE A 727 -17.82 -10.37 1.69
N ASN A 728 -16.57 -10.78 1.53
CA ASN A 728 -15.94 -11.05 0.24
C ASN A 728 -15.47 -12.51 0.15
N ASP A 729 -15.82 -13.21 -0.92
CA ASP A 729 -15.30 -14.53 -1.29
C ASP A 729 -14.42 -14.38 -2.52
N ASN A 730 -13.12 -14.65 -2.37
CA ASN A 730 -12.10 -14.53 -3.41
C ASN A 730 -11.55 -15.93 -3.75
N LYS A 731 -11.46 -16.26 -5.04
CA LYS A 731 -10.96 -17.57 -5.52
C LYS A 731 -10.17 -17.41 -6.80
N VAL A 732 -9.05 -18.14 -6.87
CA VAL A 732 -8.27 -18.31 -8.11
C VAL A 732 -8.81 -19.50 -8.89
N LYS A 733 -8.91 -19.34 -10.20
CA LYS A 733 -9.32 -20.39 -11.14
C LYS A 733 -8.31 -20.48 -12.28
N ASN A 734 -8.27 -21.62 -12.92
CA ASN A 734 -7.44 -21.88 -14.10
C ASN A 734 -5.94 -21.62 -13.89
N THR A 735 -5.46 -21.69 -12.65
CA THR A 735 -4.04 -21.54 -12.34
C THR A 735 -3.25 -22.83 -12.62
N TYR A 736 -1.91 -22.74 -12.55
CA TYR A 736 -1.00 -23.86 -12.78
C TYR A 736 -1.15 -24.96 -11.72
N TYR A 737 -1.22 -24.57 -10.43
CA TYR A 737 -1.40 -25.54 -9.35
C TYR A 737 -2.87 -25.84 -9.11
N LYS A 738 -3.24 -27.11 -9.32
CA LYS A 738 -4.64 -27.57 -9.18
C LYS A 738 -4.99 -27.93 -7.75
N ASP A 739 -4.00 -28.39 -6.98
CA ASP A 739 -4.14 -28.81 -5.59
C ASP A 739 -2.95 -28.35 -4.75
N THR A 740 -3.13 -28.32 -3.42
CA THR A 740 -2.04 -28.02 -2.48
C THR A 740 -0.91 -29.05 -2.52
N GLU A 741 -1.21 -30.28 -2.92
CA GLU A 741 -0.21 -31.33 -3.08
C GLU A 741 0.74 -31.10 -4.26
N ASP A 742 0.33 -30.30 -5.24
CA ASP A 742 1.16 -29.91 -6.39
C ASP A 742 2.23 -28.88 -6.02
N LEU A 743 2.12 -28.26 -4.83
CA LEU A 743 3.07 -27.25 -4.40
C LEU A 743 4.45 -27.83 -4.11
N PRO A 744 5.52 -27.30 -4.72
CA PRO A 744 6.88 -27.73 -4.42
C PRO A 744 7.21 -27.48 -2.94
N ARG A 745 7.74 -28.46 -2.24
CA ARG A 745 8.12 -28.35 -0.81
C ARG A 745 9.11 -27.22 -0.54
N ALA A 746 10.01 -26.95 -1.46
CA ALA A 746 10.98 -25.88 -1.36
C ALA A 746 10.36 -24.47 -1.42
N THR A 747 9.11 -24.34 -1.85
CA THR A 747 8.42 -23.04 -2.03
C THR A 747 7.44 -22.71 -0.91
N LEU A 748 7.26 -23.58 0.08
CA LEU A 748 6.39 -23.34 1.23
C LEU A 748 6.86 -22.15 2.09
N SER A 749 8.13 -21.80 2.01
CA SER A 749 8.68 -20.59 2.65
C SER A 749 8.34 -19.30 1.90
N ASN A 750 7.92 -19.38 0.63
CA ASN A 750 7.53 -18.23 -0.19
C ASN A 750 6.00 -18.18 -0.28
N ALA A 751 5.40 -17.27 0.45
CA ALA A 751 3.97 -17.15 0.74
C ALA A 751 3.04 -16.88 -0.47
N HIS A 752 3.50 -16.98 -1.72
CA HIS A 752 2.73 -16.58 -2.89
C HIS A 752 2.61 -17.73 -3.91
N GLN A 753 1.90 -18.78 -3.51
CA GLN A 753 1.50 -19.82 -4.45
C GLN A 753 -0.01 -19.74 -4.68
N PHE A 754 -0.43 -19.74 -5.94
CA PHE A 754 -1.83 -19.64 -6.31
C PHE A 754 -2.38 -21.03 -6.60
N VAL A 755 -3.25 -21.53 -5.73
CA VAL A 755 -3.88 -22.85 -5.86
C VAL A 755 -5.32 -22.68 -6.32
N GLU A 756 -5.75 -23.57 -7.22
CA GLU A 756 -7.11 -23.51 -7.78
C GLU A 756 -8.17 -23.65 -6.67
N ASN A 757 -9.22 -22.84 -6.75
CA ASN A 757 -10.32 -22.74 -5.79
C ASN A 757 -9.94 -22.18 -4.40
N GLN A 758 -8.70 -21.75 -4.20
CA GLN A 758 -8.26 -21.10 -2.96
C GLN A 758 -8.18 -19.57 -3.13
N PRO A 759 -8.23 -18.81 -2.03
CA PRO A 759 -8.02 -17.37 -2.09
C PRO A 759 -6.63 -16.98 -2.60
N VAL A 760 -6.52 -15.83 -3.28
CA VAL A 760 -5.24 -15.27 -3.77
C VAL A 760 -4.22 -15.13 -2.65
N ASN A 761 -4.64 -14.65 -1.47
CA ASN A 761 -3.78 -14.47 -0.30
C ASN A 761 -3.84 -15.68 0.65
N GLY A 762 -3.95 -16.88 0.10
CA GLY A 762 -3.98 -18.11 0.89
C GLY A 762 -2.61 -18.42 1.52
N TRP A 763 -2.62 -18.86 2.76
CA TRP A 763 -1.46 -19.41 3.44
C TRP A 763 -1.48 -20.92 3.39
N TYR A 764 -0.33 -21.51 3.08
CA TYR A 764 -0.15 -22.93 2.97
C TYR A 764 0.99 -23.38 3.86
N GLY A 765 0.85 -24.53 4.48
CA GLY A 765 1.89 -25.10 5.32
C GLY A 765 1.51 -26.46 5.89
N TYR A 766 2.37 -26.97 6.72
CA TYR A 766 2.13 -28.21 7.43
C TYR A 766 1.28 -27.96 8.68
N LYS A 767 0.24 -28.76 8.86
CA LYS A 767 -0.61 -28.68 10.03
C LYS A 767 0.02 -29.43 11.18
N PHE A 768 0.26 -28.75 12.30
CA PHE A 768 0.85 -29.32 13.52
C PHE A 768 -0.02 -30.45 14.09
N ALA A 769 0.57 -31.61 14.34
CA ALA A 769 -0.07 -32.81 14.88
C ALA A 769 0.37 -33.14 16.32
N GLY A 770 1.24 -32.33 16.91
CA GLY A 770 1.76 -32.55 18.24
C GLY A 770 3.28 -32.79 18.26
N ILE A 771 3.76 -33.19 19.41
CA ILE A 771 5.17 -33.55 19.64
C ILE A 771 5.24 -35.05 19.90
N ASN A 772 6.15 -35.74 19.28
CA ASN A 772 6.38 -37.15 19.48
C ASN A 772 6.88 -37.39 20.92
N PRO A 773 6.12 -38.15 21.73
CA PRO A 773 6.46 -38.34 23.15
C PRO A 773 7.74 -39.18 23.37
N ILE A 774 8.27 -39.83 22.34
CA ILE A 774 9.46 -40.67 22.45
C ILE A 774 10.74 -39.88 22.26
N ASN A 775 10.74 -38.91 21.29
CA ASN A 775 11.96 -38.21 20.89
C ASN A 775 11.83 -36.68 20.85
N GLY A 776 10.68 -36.14 21.25
CA GLY A 776 10.45 -34.68 21.25
C GLY A 776 10.35 -34.03 19.85
N ALA A 777 10.33 -34.83 18.77
CA ALA A 777 10.25 -34.26 17.41
C ALA A 777 8.85 -33.73 17.09
N VAL A 778 8.81 -32.63 16.33
CA VAL A 778 7.56 -32.07 15.83
C VAL A 778 6.89 -33.04 14.84
N MET A 779 5.59 -33.27 15.03
CA MET A 779 4.76 -34.08 14.14
C MET A 779 3.81 -33.19 13.33
N THR A 780 3.55 -33.60 12.12
CA THR A 780 2.62 -32.94 11.19
C THR A 780 1.62 -33.95 10.64
N TYR A 781 0.47 -33.47 10.14
CA TYR A 781 -0.52 -34.35 9.55
C TYR A 781 -0.20 -34.71 8.10
N THR A 782 -0.49 -35.96 7.71
CA THR A 782 -0.62 -36.40 6.32
C THR A 782 -2.00 -36.01 5.76
N GLY A 783 -2.20 -36.12 4.44
CA GLY A 783 -3.51 -35.91 3.78
C GLY A 783 -4.64 -36.80 4.32
N ASN A 784 -4.28 -37.96 4.84
CA ASN A 784 -5.23 -38.91 5.45
C ASN A 784 -5.53 -38.62 6.92
N GLY A 785 -4.92 -37.55 7.48
CA GLY A 785 -5.09 -37.15 8.89
C GLY A 785 -4.25 -37.95 9.88
N GLU A 786 -3.27 -38.74 9.42
CA GLU A 786 -2.34 -39.46 10.29
C GLU A 786 -1.17 -38.54 10.68
N ALA A 787 -0.73 -38.62 11.94
CA ALA A 787 0.45 -37.86 12.38
C ALA A 787 1.73 -38.54 11.87
N THR A 788 2.62 -37.75 11.29
CA THR A 788 3.94 -38.18 10.82
C THR A 788 5.03 -37.25 11.33
N LEU A 789 6.25 -37.74 11.43
CA LEU A 789 7.40 -36.90 11.77
C LEU A 789 7.77 -35.95 10.63
N ASP A 790 8.29 -34.77 11.00
CA ASP A 790 8.82 -33.83 10.01
C ASP A 790 9.97 -34.48 9.24
N MET A 791 9.96 -34.31 7.91
CA MET A 791 10.90 -34.95 6.97
C MET A 791 12.33 -34.43 7.01
N SER A 792 12.67 -33.53 7.91
CA SER A 792 14.04 -33.04 8.11
C SER A 792 15.00 -34.11 8.67
N VAL A 793 14.46 -35.25 9.14
CA VAL A 793 15.26 -36.38 9.61
C VAL A 793 15.60 -37.29 8.44
N SER A 794 16.81 -37.17 7.91
CA SER A 794 17.32 -37.96 6.82
C SER A 794 17.30 -39.49 7.14
N GLY A 795 16.69 -40.26 6.27
CA GLY A 795 16.83 -41.71 6.23
C GLY A 795 15.64 -42.56 6.73
N ALA A 796 14.54 -41.97 7.15
CA ALA A 796 13.34 -42.75 7.54
C ALA A 796 12.26 -42.78 6.43
N THR A 797 11.65 -43.92 6.20
CA THR A 797 10.49 -44.12 5.31
C THR A 797 9.20 -43.75 6.06
N TRP A 798 9.05 -42.47 6.43
CA TRP A 798 7.82 -41.98 7.05
C TRP A 798 6.80 -41.54 5.98
N PRO A 799 5.48 -41.60 6.26
CA PRO A 799 4.47 -41.02 5.39
C PRO A 799 4.77 -39.53 5.13
N THR A 800 4.60 -39.13 3.88
CA THR A 800 4.88 -37.74 3.49
C THR A 800 3.89 -36.77 4.14
N PRO A 801 4.34 -35.72 4.84
CA PRO A 801 3.46 -34.68 5.32
C PRO A 801 2.72 -34.02 4.17
N SER A 802 1.45 -33.69 4.36
CA SER A 802 0.64 -32.97 3.36
C SER A 802 0.60 -31.49 3.66
N VAL A 803 0.60 -30.70 2.59
CA VAL A 803 0.42 -29.25 2.67
C VAL A 803 -1.06 -28.94 2.76
N PHE A 804 -1.42 -28.14 3.73
CA PHE A 804 -2.80 -27.70 3.98
C PHE A 804 -2.95 -26.22 3.74
N TYR A 805 -4.13 -25.81 3.29
CA TYR A 805 -4.55 -24.41 3.37
C TYR A 805 -4.78 -24.05 4.85
N LEU A 806 -4.05 -23.06 5.37
CA LEU A 806 -4.07 -22.68 6.77
C LEU A 806 -4.94 -21.45 7.05
N GLY A 807 -5.38 -20.76 6.01
CA GLY A 807 -6.16 -19.54 6.12
C GLY A 807 -5.77 -18.50 5.07
N SER A 808 -6.38 -17.33 5.12
CA SER A 808 -6.06 -16.18 4.27
C SER A 808 -5.64 -14.99 5.12
N LEU A 809 -4.68 -14.21 4.60
CA LEU A 809 -4.25 -12.93 5.20
C LEU A 809 -5.35 -11.86 5.20
N THR A 810 -6.35 -12.01 4.32
CA THR A 810 -7.51 -11.13 4.35
C THR A 810 -8.52 -11.71 5.32
N PRO A 811 -8.67 -11.16 6.53
CA PRO A 811 -9.77 -11.53 7.40
C PRO A 811 -11.08 -11.26 6.65
N PRO A 812 -12.14 -12.04 6.89
CA PRO A 812 -13.47 -11.65 6.47
C PRO A 812 -13.75 -10.26 7.06
N VAL A 813 -13.98 -9.29 6.18
CA VAL A 813 -14.21 -7.89 6.54
C VAL A 813 -15.60 -7.73 7.13
#